data_1b4fe8e98dc0d482546163d7f63a15c4
#
_entry.id   1b4fe8e98dc0d482546163d7f63a15c4
#
_cell.length_a   1.000
_cell.length_b   1.000
_cell.length_c   1.000
_cell.angle_alpha   90.00
_cell.angle_beta   90.00
_cell.angle_gamma   90.00
#
_symmetry.space_group_name_H-M   'P 1'
#
loop_
_entity.id
_entity.type
_entity.pdbx_description
1 polymer ?
#
loop_
_entity_poly.entity_id
_entity_poly.type
_entity_poly.pdbx_seq_one_letter_code
_entity_poly.pdbx_strand_id
1 'polypeptide(L)'
;MFTSALKTVSATGLGLTMALTPAVEVEPRVLVVGMPGPVASGYFKLGANKDPAGREISVNSRHLILDGRPWFPVIGEFHFSRHPQSEWRESLIKMRDGGIRGVSTYVFWNHHEEIEGEWDWEGRKNLRCFLEICRDVGLMAVVRIGPWCNGEARYGGFPDWIEKSQKWPAPKRWGLRPEHPEYLASVQRLYHQIGQQMQGHLWKDGGPVVGIQLDNEYSGPSKYLMSLKKLAIEAGMDVPLFTKTGWPRMVDPMPEGEVIPFYGAYAEAAWEGSTEVSADIAYNYLFRAQRIDESIASDVNTVSGGEDSESRDRYPFLTAETGSGMFVSYHRRSRLDPRDSASLALCQIGSGCAGIGYYMYHGGENPDGKLTTLQKSTINGDVFDIAVKSYDFQAPIGQFGQIRPHYHWLRRLNLFLEDFGGDLARMPAFLPASNSVNPTNTSDLRWSVRSDGHAGFLFVNNYQRLQPMPEHRQVRFEVRLPNGMRATFPESPVTIPADSFFFWPFHWDLNGIRLLHATAQPLLKEEDGEGGLTVVFAETPRVTAEFVFDPATLKNPSETEKPVVIKPGISQPIELIGADGRVLRIVLLSEKDSLSLKRKTKTSKLEFEEFPRMRSTPVTLELVENLGTPRNWRSSNPEFQLPVAPADWDFQEASVWRLRLPEGLDMKGNPILRIHYQGDVARLLLNGRLINDNFYNGEVFEIGLRRFAPEILTGELTLQILPLQEAMPVYFEPGAKPRFNAEGLALKIERVEVVERVREQLANLAAKKMAD
;
A
#
# COMPACT_ATOMS: atom_id res chain seq x y z
N MET A 1 79.50 26.85 -21.35
CA MET A 1 79.66 28.30 -21.13
C MET A 1 78.27 28.87 -20.94
N PHE A 2 77.94 29.21 -19.81
CA PHE A 2 77.74 30.39 -19.06
C PHE A 2 77.15 30.07 -17.68
N THR A 3 77.81 30.58 -16.71
CA THR A 3 77.65 30.46 -15.28
C THR A 3 76.48 31.27 -14.68
N SER A 4 75.91 30.67 -13.63
CA SER A 4 75.62 31.29 -12.31
C SER A 4 74.89 32.65 -12.23
N ALA A 5 73.80 32.65 -11.47
CA ALA A 5 73.59 33.56 -10.31
C ALA A 5 72.39 33.12 -9.48
N LEU A 6 72.67 32.61 -8.27
CA LEU A 6 71.75 32.53 -7.14
C LEU A 6 71.39 33.95 -6.71
N LYS A 7 70.11 34.23 -6.55
CA LYS A 7 69.59 35.33 -5.70
C LYS A 7 68.73 34.74 -4.63
N THR A 8 69.23 34.86 -3.39
CA THR A 8 68.54 34.61 -2.14
C THR A 8 67.42 35.61 -1.95
N VAL A 9 66.17 35.14 -1.81
CA VAL A 9 65.03 35.96 -1.37
C VAL A 9 64.63 35.47 0.00
N SER A 10 64.78 36.30 1.01
CA SER A 10 64.38 36.10 2.38
C SER A 10 62.83 36.07 2.48
N ALA A 11 62.30 34.96 2.99
CA ALA A 11 60.87 34.82 3.28
C ALA A 11 60.55 35.54 4.60
N THR A 12 59.86 36.64 4.50
CA THR A 12 59.12 37.24 5.62
C THR A 12 57.82 36.46 5.79
N GLY A 13 57.73 35.69 6.88
CA GLY A 13 56.55 34.95 7.25
C GLY A 13 55.38 35.87 7.63
N LEU A 14 54.32 35.89 6.79
CA LEU A 14 53.00 36.31 7.19
C LEU A 14 52.33 35.11 7.86
N GLY A 15 52.26 35.11 9.17
CA GLY A 15 51.41 34.20 9.92
C GLY A 15 49.95 34.49 9.65
N LEU A 16 49.29 33.70 8.77
CA LEU A 16 47.84 33.64 8.71
C LEU A 16 47.38 32.86 9.98
N THR A 17 46.99 33.58 11.00
CA THR A 17 46.13 33.05 12.06
C THR A 17 44.76 32.82 11.46
N MET A 18 44.48 31.57 11.05
CA MET A 18 43.07 31.16 10.83
C MET A 18 42.39 31.29 12.19
N ALA A 19 41.57 32.32 12.33
CA ALA A 19 40.57 32.40 13.39
C ALA A 19 39.61 31.20 13.17
N LEU A 20 39.74 30.20 14.03
CA LEU A 20 38.72 29.19 14.21
C LEU A 20 37.46 29.95 14.64
N THR A 21 36.57 30.25 13.70
CA THR A 21 35.20 30.63 14.02
C THR A 21 34.64 29.50 14.89
N PRO A 22 34.13 29.81 16.10
CA PRO A 22 33.51 28.80 16.94
C PRO A 22 32.39 28.17 16.09
N ALA A 23 32.39 26.84 16.04
CA ALA A 23 31.31 26.10 15.40
C ALA A 23 30.01 26.58 16.07
N VAL A 24 29.11 27.17 15.30
CA VAL A 24 27.80 27.56 15.79
C VAL A 24 27.15 26.26 16.27
N GLU A 25 26.97 26.15 17.58
CA GLU A 25 26.34 24.98 18.19
C GLU A 25 24.88 24.97 17.74
N VAL A 26 24.52 23.99 16.92
CA VAL A 26 23.16 23.86 16.38
C VAL A 26 22.29 23.29 17.47
N GLU A 27 21.30 24.05 17.91
CA GLU A 27 20.32 23.55 18.87
C GLU A 27 19.51 22.38 18.25
N PRO A 28 19.42 21.24 18.96
CA PRO A 28 18.66 20.11 18.47
C PRO A 28 17.14 20.37 18.49
N ARG A 29 16.40 19.72 17.61
CA ARG A 29 14.95 19.65 17.68
C ARG A 29 14.58 18.68 18.81
N VAL A 30 13.92 19.18 19.85
CA VAL A 30 13.69 18.42 21.10
C VAL A 30 12.28 17.86 21.14
N LEU A 31 12.18 16.58 21.53
CA LEU A 31 10.92 15.94 21.90
C LEU A 31 11.04 15.25 23.24
N VAL A 32 10.11 15.50 24.14
CA VAL A 32 9.98 14.80 25.42
C VAL A 32 9.01 13.64 25.27
N VAL A 33 9.48 12.45 25.52
CA VAL A 33 8.69 11.22 25.50
C VAL A 33 8.23 10.93 26.93
N GLY A 34 6.92 10.70 27.08
CA GLY A 34 6.33 10.23 28.34
C GLY A 34 6.42 8.71 28.49
N MET A 35 6.15 8.21 29.70
CA MET A 35 5.88 6.78 29.85
C MET A 35 4.58 6.42 29.13
N PRO A 36 4.56 5.32 28.35
CA PRO A 36 3.32 4.84 27.77
C PRO A 36 2.25 4.65 28.83
N GLY A 37 1.06 5.16 28.57
CA GLY A 37 -0.10 4.94 29.43
C GLY A 37 -0.45 3.45 29.57
N PRO A 38 -1.28 3.07 30.54
CA PRO A 38 -1.70 1.70 30.74
C PRO A 38 -2.43 1.17 29.50
N VAL A 39 -2.26 -0.11 29.23
CA VAL A 39 -2.96 -0.80 28.15
C VAL A 39 -4.23 -1.44 28.72
N ALA A 40 -5.39 -1.02 28.21
CA ALA A 40 -6.67 -1.60 28.59
C ALA A 40 -6.96 -2.88 27.79
N SER A 41 -7.53 -3.89 28.43
CA SER A 41 -7.87 -5.18 27.83
C SER A 41 -9.07 -5.81 28.53
N GLY A 42 -9.58 -6.94 28.02
CA GLY A 42 -10.62 -7.75 28.69
C GLY A 42 -12.07 -7.31 28.44
N TYR A 43 -12.29 -6.24 27.67
CA TYR A 43 -13.64 -5.78 27.30
C TYR A 43 -14.05 -6.16 25.87
N PHE A 44 -13.14 -6.69 25.08
CA PHE A 44 -13.44 -7.13 23.71
C PHE A 44 -14.34 -8.37 23.74
N LYS A 45 -15.46 -8.28 23.01
CA LYS A 45 -16.46 -9.34 22.86
C LYS A 45 -16.38 -9.91 21.44
N LEU A 46 -15.22 -10.44 21.13
CA LEU A 46 -14.92 -11.05 19.83
C LEU A 46 -15.32 -12.53 19.85
N GLY A 47 -15.22 -13.19 18.67
CA GLY A 47 -15.55 -14.59 18.55
C GLY A 47 -14.44 -15.55 19.00
N ALA A 48 -14.52 -16.80 18.54
CA ALA A 48 -13.56 -17.86 18.89
C ALA A 48 -12.14 -17.49 18.46
N ASN A 49 -11.25 -17.34 19.41
CA ASN A 49 -9.93 -16.75 19.23
C ASN A 49 -8.76 -17.76 19.30
N LYS A 50 -9.04 -19.06 19.56
CA LYS A 50 -8.03 -20.12 19.62
C LYS A 50 -8.14 -21.08 18.45
N ASP A 51 -7.01 -21.46 17.90
CA ASP A 51 -6.93 -22.53 16.92
C ASP A 51 -6.81 -23.91 17.59
N PRO A 52 -6.90 -25.03 16.86
CA PRO A 52 -6.77 -26.39 17.42
C PRO A 52 -5.42 -26.69 18.07
N ALA A 53 -4.36 -25.91 17.74
CA ALA A 53 -3.04 -26.03 18.37
C ALA A 53 -2.94 -25.17 19.65
N GLY A 54 -3.98 -24.43 20.00
CA GLY A 54 -4.03 -23.56 21.17
C GLY A 54 -3.44 -22.16 20.95
N ARG A 55 -3.02 -21.82 19.73
CA ARG A 55 -2.54 -20.45 19.42
C ARG A 55 -3.70 -19.49 19.50
N GLU A 56 -3.47 -18.35 20.13
CA GLU A 56 -4.52 -17.38 20.44
C GLU A 56 -4.30 -16.04 19.74
N ILE A 57 -5.35 -15.48 19.14
CA ILE A 57 -5.42 -14.10 18.70
C ILE A 57 -6.25 -13.31 19.68
N SER A 58 -5.67 -12.25 20.26
CA SER A 58 -6.38 -11.35 21.17
C SER A 58 -6.07 -9.89 20.88
N VAL A 59 -6.78 -8.98 21.54
CA VAL A 59 -6.72 -7.54 21.30
C VAL A 59 -6.65 -6.78 22.60
N ASN A 60 -5.87 -5.71 22.62
CA ASN A 60 -5.90 -4.71 23.67
C ASN A 60 -6.07 -3.30 23.07
N SER A 61 -6.11 -2.28 23.89
CA SER A 61 -6.32 -0.90 23.41
C SER A 61 -5.19 -0.36 22.52
N ARG A 62 -4.06 -1.05 22.40
CA ARG A 62 -2.87 -0.56 21.68
C ARG A 62 -2.51 -1.39 20.46
N HIS A 63 -2.63 -2.72 20.51
CA HIS A 63 -2.22 -3.62 19.44
C HIS A 63 -2.95 -4.96 19.47
N LEU A 64 -2.80 -5.72 18.41
CA LEU A 64 -3.16 -7.13 18.35
C LEU A 64 -2.08 -7.98 19.04
N ILE A 65 -2.48 -9.15 19.49
CA ILE A 65 -1.63 -10.13 20.17
C ILE A 65 -1.81 -11.48 19.47
N LEU A 66 -0.72 -12.08 19.07
CA LEU A 66 -0.70 -13.44 18.52
C LEU A 66 0.14 -14.32 19.44
N ASP A 67 -0.46 -15.35 19.99
CA ASP A 67 0.19 -16.32 20.89
C ASP A 67 0.96 -15.64 22.04
N GLY A 68 0.29 -14.70 22.70
CA GLY A 68 0.83 -13.94 23.84
C GLY A 68 1.86 -12.87 23.49
N ARG A 69 2.20 -12.68 22.20
CA ARG A 69 3.18 -11.69 21.75
C ARG A 69 2.52 -10.55 20.98
N PRO A 70 2.98 -9.30 21.16
CA PRO A 70 2.52 -8.18 20.32
C PRO A 70 2.69 -8.51 18.84
N TRP A 71 1.64 -8.26 18.08
CA TRP A 71 1.61 -8.59 16.66
C TRP A 71 1.24 -7.36 15.83
N PHE A 72 2.06 -7.07 14.83
CA PHE A 72 1.82 -6.04 13.83
C PHE A 72 1.43 -6.73 12.51
N PRO A 73 0.14 -6.90 12.20
CA PRO A 73 -0.28 -7.51 10.94
C PRO A 73 0.02 -6.58 9.75
N VAL A 74 0.50 -7.18 8.66
CA VAL A 74 0.63 -6.56 7.35
C VAL A 74 -0.30 -7.29 6.40
N ILE A 75 -1.38 -6.63 5.99
CA ILE A 75 -2.47 -7.20 5.19
C ILE A 75 -2.49 -6.53 3.82
N GLY A 76 -2.78 -7.28 2.77
CA GLY A 76 -2.96 -6.74 1.42
C GLY A 76 -4.31 -7.11 0.85
N GLU A 77 -5.01 -6.15 0.26
CA GLU A 77 -6.30 -6.42 -0.40
C GLU A 77 -6.09 -7.07 -1.75
N PHE A 78 -6.81 -8.18 -1.97
CA PHE A 78 -6.85 -8.98 -3.19
C PHE A 78 -8.28 -9.48 -3.42
N HIS A 79 -8.98 -8.95 -4.39
CA HIS A 79 -10.33 -9.41 -4.70
C HIS A 79 -10.27 -10.69 -5.54
N PHE A 80 -10.45 -11.86 -4.92
CA PHE A 80 -10.35 -13.15 -5.59
C PHE A 80 -11.26 -13.26 -6.82
N SER A 81 -12.48 -12.71 -6.74
CA SER A 81 -13.46 -12.68 -7.82
C SER A 81 -13.02 -11.88 -9.06
N ARG A 82 -12.05 -10.95 -8.89
CA ARG A 82 -11.48 -10.15 -9.98
C ARG A 82 -10.30 -10.80 -10.70
N HIS A 83 -10.04 -12.09 -10.42
CA HIS A 83 -8.96 -12.85 -11.05
C HIS A 83 -9.42 -14.23 -11.47
N PRO A 84 -8.90 -14.78 -12.58
CA PRO A 84 -9.06 -16.20 -12.87
C PRO A 84 -8.51 -17.06 -11.72
N GLN A 85 -9.21 -18.11 -11.36
CA GLN A 85 -8.79 -19.05 -10.30
C GLN A 85 -7.37 -19.57 -10.50
N SER A 86 -6.97 -19.80 -11.74
CA SER A 86 -5.63 -20.32 -12.12
C SER A 86 -4.49 -19.36 -11.75
N GLU A 87 -4.76 -18.07 -11.52
CA GLU A 87 -3.75 -17.05 -11.19
C GLU A 87 -3.61 -16.80 -9.67
N TRP A 88 -4.54 -17.26 -8.84
CA TRP A 88 -4.56 -16.95 -7.40
C TRP A 88 -3.29 -17.37 -6.67
N ARG A 89 -2.83 -18.59 -6.89
CA ARG A 89 -1.65 -19.11 -6.17
C ARG A 89 -0.39 -18.30 -6.49
N GLU A 90 -0.15 -17.98 -7.75
CA GLU A 90 0.98 -17.15 -8.16
C GLU A 90 0.90 -15.74 -7.55
N SER A 91 -0.29 -15.13 -7.59
CA SER A 91 -0.55 -13.80 -7.02
C SER A 91 -0.32 -13.76 -5.51
N LEU A 92 -0.86 -14.74 -4.77
CA LEU A 92 -0.70 -14.82 -3.32
C LEU A 92 0.76 -15.09 -2.90
N ILE A 93 1.53 -15.87 -3.69
CA ILE A 93 2.97 -16.05 -3.48
C ILE A 93 3.70 -14.71 -3.66
N LYS A 94 3.39 -13.93 -4.71
CA LYS A 94 3.98 -12.60 -4.92
C LYS A 94 3.65 -11.65 -3.76
N MET A 95 2.41 -11.68 -3.26
CA MET A 95 2.01 -10.88 -2.11
C MET A 95 2.81 -11.26 -0.86
N ARG A 96 2.91 -12.56 -0.55
CA ARG A 96 3.71 -13.06 0.57
C ARG A 96 5.17 -12.65 0.46
N ASP A 97 5.77 -12.78 -0.72
CA ASP A 97 7.17 -12.42 -1.00
C ASP A 97 7.37 -10.88 -0.94
N GLY A 98 6.30 -10.11 -1.07
CA GLY A 98 6.23 -8.68 -0.78
C GLY A 98 6.09 -8.31 0.70
N GLY A 99 6.13 -9.30 1.61
CA GLY A 99 6.02 -9.09 3.06
C GLY A 99 4.58 -9.06 3.58
N ILE A 100 3.59 -9.37 2.74
CA ILE A 100 2.20 -9.53 3.18
C ILE A 100 2.08 -10.83 3.99
N ARG A 101 1.38 -10.76 5.14
CA ARG A 101 1.13 -11.90 6.03
C ARG A 101 -0.34 -12.24 6.17
N GLY A 102 -1.22 -11.35 5.73
CA GLY A 102 -2.65 -11.59 5.62
C GLY A 102 -3.19 -11.04 4.31
N VAL A 103 -4.22 -11.68 3.77
CA VAL A 103 -4.96 -11.20 2.60
C VAL A 103 -6.36 -10.79 3.02
N SER A 104 -6.80 -9.62 2.57
CA SER A 104 -8.19 -9.17 2.71
C SER A 104 -8.90 -9.27 1.38
N THR A 105 -10.18 -9.64 1.39
CA THR A 105 -10.96 -9.80 0.17
C THR A 105 -12.46 -9.57 0.39
N TYR A 106 -13.12 -8.93 -0.58
CA TYR A 106 -14.57 -8.81 -0.60
C TYR A 106 -15.26 -10.05 -1.17
N VAL A 107 -16.47 -10.30 -0.65
CA VAL A 107 -17.47 -11.19 -1.26
C VAL A 107 -18.58 -10.30 -1.84
N PHE A 108 -18.52 -10.03 -3.14
CA PHE A 108 -19.51 -9.17 -3.80
C PHE A 108 -20.81 -9.95 -4.02
N TRP A 109 -21.90 -9.55 -3.35
CA TRP A 109 -23.17 -10.25 -3.40
C TRP A 109 -23.71 -10.40 -4.82
N ASN A 110 -23.70 -9.31 -5.62
CA ASN A 110 -24.13 -9.31 -7.01
C ASN A 110 -23.35 -10.28 -7.91
N HIS A 111 -22.16 -10.68 -7.51
CA HIS A 111 -21.33 -11.63 -8.26
C HIS A 111 -21.70 -13.08 -7.96
N HIS A 112 -22.21 -13.36 -6.77
CA HIS A 112 -22.56 -14.70 -6.31
C HIS A 112 -24.06 -15.04 -6.44
N GLU A 113 -24.95 -14.03 -6.34
CA GLU A 113 -26.38 -14.13 -6.49
C GLU A 113 -26.89 -12.99 -7.40
N GLU A 114 -26.50 -13.01 -8.69
CA GLU A 114 -26.93 -12.00 -9.66
C GLU A 114 -28.45 -12.05 -9.89
N ILE A 115 -29.02 -13.25 -9.91
CA ILE A 115 -30.45 -13.54 -9.97
C ILE A 115 -30.88 -14.09 -8.61
N GLU A 116 -31.96 -13.56 -8.03
CA GLU A 116 -32.46 -13.96 -6.71
C GLU A 116 -32.66 -15.48 -6.63
N GLY A 117 -31.97 -16.13 -5.67
CA GLY A 117 -32.01 -17.58 -5.42
C GLY A 117 -31.03 -18.40 -6.26
N GLU A 118 -30.38 -17.81 -7.25
CA GLU A 118 -29.36 -18.51 -8.07
C GLU A 118 -27.95 -18.22 -7.56
N TRP A 119 -27.41 -19.13 -6.76
CA TRP A 119 -26.06 -19.00 -6.21
C TRP A 119 -25.01 -19.65 -7.11
N ASP A 120 -23.85 -18.97 -7.22
CA ASP A 120 -22.72 -19.43 -7.99
C ASP A 120 -21.41 -19.28 -7.19
N TRP A 121 -20.73 -20.41 -6.94
CA TRP A 121 -19.48 -20.50 -6.20
C TRP A 121 -18.38 -21.23 -7.00
N GLU A 122 -18.48 -21.23 -8.33
CA GLU A 122 -17.55 -21.93 -9.21
C GLU A 122 -16.51 -20.98 -9.82
N GLY A 123 -15.36 -21.55 -10.23
CA GLY A 123 -14.29 -20.80 -10.90
C GLY A 123 -13.79 -19.63 -10.06
N ARG A 124 -13.84 -18.41 -10.63
CA ARG A 124 -13.41 -17.18 -9.92
C ARG A 124 -14.32 -16.78 -8.75
N LYS A 125 -15.39 -17.47 -8.52
CA LYS A 125 -16.33 -17.27 -7.42
C LYS A 125 -16.11 -18.25 -6.25
N ASN A 126 -15.18 -19.20 -6.37
CA ASN A 126 -14.94 -20.26 -5.40
C ASN A 126 -14.15 -19.78 -4.19
N LEU A 127 -14.84 -19.17 -3.21
CA LEU A 127 -14.25 -18.67 -1.97
C LEU A 127 -13.54 -19.79 -1.19
N ARG A 128 -14.12 -20.98 -1.13
CA ARG A 128 -13.50 -22.14 -0.41
C ARG A 128 -12.13 -22.44 -0.96
N CYS A 129 -12.01 -22.63 -2.27
CA CYS A 129 -10.73 -22.90 -2.92
C CYS A 129 -9.72 -21.74 -2.73
N PHE A 130 -10.19 -20.50 -2.75
CA PHE A 130 -9.34 -19.34 -2.46
C PHE A 130 -8.74 -19.42 -1.04
N LEU A 131 -9.56 -19.73 -0.04
CA LEU A 131 -9.11 -19.88 1.36
C LEU A 131 -8.16 -21.07 1.54
N GLU A 132 -8.38 -22.18 0.83
CA GLU A 132 -7.43 -23.30 0.78
C GLU A 132 -6.07 -22.87 0.27
N ILE A 133 -6.03 -22.09 -0.82
CA ILE A 133 -4.78 -21.57 -1.38
C ILE A 133 -4.11 -20.59 -0.40
N CYS A 134 -4.87 -19.73 0.30
CA CYS A 134 -4.31 -18.85 1.33
C CYS A 134 -3.60 -19.65 2.41
N ARG A 135 -4.25 -20.69 2.96
CA ARG A 135 -3.65 -21.61 3.93
C ARG A 135 -2.37 -22.25 3.40
N ASP A 136 -2.41 -22.82 2.19
CA ASP A 136 -1.28 -23.51 1.58
C ASP A 136 -0.08 -22.59 1.33
N VAL A 137 -0.35 -21.32 1.02
CA VAL A 137 0.69 -20.29 0.82
C VAL A 137 1.20 -19.74 2.15
N GLY A 138 0.47 -19.98 3.26
CA GLY A 138 0.81 -19.51 4.60
C GLY A 138 0.37 -18.06 4.86
N LEU A 139 -0.73 -17.64 4.26
CA LEU A 139 -1.36 -16.33 4.49
C LEU A 139 -2.61 -16.49 5.36
N MET A 140 -2.78 -15.60 6.33
CA MET A 140 -4.05 -15.40 7.02
C MET A 140 -5.06 -14.74 6.08
N ALA A 141 -6.35 -14.76 6.43
CA ALA A 141 -7.39 -14.12 5.63
C ALA A 141 -8.34 -13.29 6.49
N VAL A 142 -8.72 -12.12 5.98
CA VAL A 142 -9.82 -11.30 6.47
C VAL A 142 -10.88 -11.25 5.37
N VAL A 143 -12.07 -11.76 5.64
CA VAL A 143 -13.16 -11.80 4.65
C VAL A 143 -14.11 -10.63 4.89
N ARG A 144 -14.27 -9.76 3.90
CA ARG A 144 -15.16 -8.61 3.94
C ARG A 144 -16.51 -9.05 3.36
N ILE A 145 -17.44 -9.44 4.23
CA ILE A 145 -18.67 -10.16 3.85
C ILE A 145 -19.82 -9.25 3.40
N GLY A 146 -19.60 -7.94 3.37
CA GLY A 146 -20.65 -6.99 3.07
C GLY A 146 -21.77 -6.96 4.14
N PRO A 147 -23.05 -6.76 3.75
CA PRO A 147 -23.64 -6.88 2.39
C PRO A 147 -23.28 -5.77 1.39
N TRP A 148 -22.98 -4.56 1.87
CA TRP A 148 -22.39 -3.49 1.07
C TRP A 148 -20.88 -3.56 1.12
N CYS A 149 -20.21 -3.53 -0.05
CA CYS A 149 -18.75 -3.61 -0.17
C CYS A 149 -18.12 -2.31 -0.68
N ASN A 150 -18.83 -1.45 -1.42
CA ASN A 150 -18.29 -0.43 -2.30
C ASN A 150 -17.32 -1.06 -3.33
N GLY A 151 -16.02 -1.04 -3.11
CA GLY A 151 -15.02 -1.74 -3.92
C GLY A 151 -15.08 -1.41 -5.41
N GLU A 152 -15.56 -0.19 -5.75
CA GLU A 152 -15.86 0.28 -7.10
C GLU A 152 -16.70 -0.76 -7.90
N ALA A 153 -17.61 -1.43 -7.21
CA ALA A 153 -18.53 -2.40 -7.79
C ALA A 153 -19.90 -1.79 -8.06
N ARG A 154 -20.58 -2.35 -9.07
CA ARG A 154 -21.96 -2.03 -9.39
C ARG A 154 -22.82 -2.07 -8.13
N TYR A 155 -23.54 -0.99 -7.84
CA TYR A 155 -24.38 -0.81 -6.63
C TYR A 155 -23.64 -1.17 -5.32
N GLY A 156 -22.30 -0.96 -5.25
CA GLY A 156 -21.51 -1.31 -4.09
C GLY A 156 -21.50 -2.80 -3.76
N GLY A 157 -21.77 -3.66 -4.73
CA GLY A 157 -21.85 -5.11 -4.59
C GLY A 157 -23.26 -5.65 -4.37
N PHE A 158 -24.28 -4.80 -4.25
CA PHE A 158 -25.67 -5.29 -4.20
C PHE A 158 -26.12 -5.83 -5.56
N PRO A 159 -26.87 -6.95 -5.59
CA PRO A 159 -27.58 -7.38 -6.80
C PRO A 159 -28.65 -6.37 -7.20
N ASP A 160 -28.98 -6.31 -8.50
CA ASP A 160 -30.02 -5.42 -9.02
C ASP A 160 -31.38 -5.63 -8.36
N TRP A 161 -31.70 -6.85 -7.99
CA TRP A 161 -32.99 -7.18 -7.34
C TRP A 161 -33.06 -6.68 -5.89
N ILE A 162 -31.92 -6.47 -5.20
CA ILE A 162 -31.83 -5.77 -3.90
C ILE A 162 -31.97 -4.26 -4.09
N GLU A 163 -31.15 -3.66 -4.98
CA GLU A 163 -31.12 -2.21 -5.19
C GLU A 163 -32.44 -1.65 -5.72
N LYS A 164 -33.05 -2.38 -6.64
CA LYS A 164 -34.32 -1.98 -7.31
C LYS A 164 -35.56 -2.46 -6.62
N SER A 165 -35.46 -3.12 -5.47
CA SER A 165 -36.62 -3.65 -4.72
C SER A 165 -37.52 -2.52 -4.23
N GLN A 166 -38.81 -2.74 -4.33
CA GLN A 166 -39.87 -1.88 -3.75
C GLN A 166 -40.32 -2.35 -2.35
N LYS A 167 -39.84 -3.48 -1.89
CA LYS A 167 -40.22 -4.09 -0.58
C LYS A 167 -39.66 -3.34 0.62
N TRP A 168 -38.58 -2.61 0.42
CA TRP A 168 -37.89 -1.80 1.46
C TRP A 168 -37.38 -0.49 0.85
N PRO A 169 -37.10 0.54 1.67
CA PRO A 169 -36.45 1.76 1.20
C PRO A 169 -35.15 1.43 0.48
N ALA A 170 -34.92 2.02 -0.68
CA ALA A 170 -33.68 1.81 -1.44
C ALA A 170 -32.46 2.03 -0.55
N PRO A 171 -31.44 1.14 -0.59
CA PRO A 171 -30.22 1.34 0.15
C PRO A 171 -29.59 2.68 -0.25
N LYS A 172 -29.31 3.53 0.73
CA LYS A 172 -28.57 4.77 0.45
C LYS A 172 -27.11 4.43 0.27
N ARG A 173 -26.49 4.84 -0.83
CA ARG A 173 -25.11 4.55 -1.20
C ARG A 173 -24.10 4.94 -0.12
N TRP A 174 -24.36 6.04 0.55
CA TRP A 174 -23.50 6.56 1.61
C TRP A 174 -24.34 6.68 2.88
N GLY A 175 -24.28 5.72 3.77
CA GLY A 175 -24.95 5.79 5.05
C GLY A 175 -25.94 4.66 5.33
N LEU A 176 -27.20 4.99 5.60
CA LEU A 176 -28.18 4.06 6.16
C LEU A 176 -28.51 2.90 5.21
N ARG A 177 -28.23 1.69 5.63
CA ARG A 177 -28.80 0.45 5.07
C ARG A 177 -30.16 0.20 5.74
N PRO A 178 -31.13 -0.40 5.05
CA PRO A 178 -32.44 -0.63 5.65
C PRO A 178 -32.39 -1.71 6.71
N GLU A 179 -32.88 -1.42 7.92
CA GLU A 179 -33.18 -2.43 8.95
C GLU A 179 -34.57 -3.07 8.72
N HIS A 180 -34.93 -3.36 7.48
CA HIS A 180 -36.21 -3.98 7.16
C HIS A 180 -36.11 -5.51 7.32
N PRO A 181 -37.11 -6.18 7.96
CA PRO A 181 -37.03 -7.62 8.22
C PRO A 181 -36.78 -8.48 6.99
N GLU A 182 -37.44 -8.17 5.86
CA GLU A 182 -37.25 -8.92 4.60
C GLU A 182 -35.86 -8.69 3.98
N TYR A 183 -35.31 -7.47 4.11
CA TYR A 183 -33.93 -7.19 3.70
C TYR A 183 -32.94 -7.99 4.57
N LEU A 184 -33.08 -7.94 5.88
CA LEU A 184 -32.22 -8.71 6.80
C LEU A 184 -32.36 -10.22 6.60
N ALA A 185 -33.55 -10.72 6.21
CA ALA A 185 -33.71 -12.12 5.83
C ALA A 185 -32.93 -12.46 4.55
N SER A 186 -32.83 -11.52 3.59
CA SER A 186 -31.99 -11.70 2.41
C SER A 186 -30.50 -11.68 2.75
N VAL A 187 -30.07 -10.79 3.66
CA VAL A 187 -28.69 -10.77 4.19
C VAL A 187 -28.36 -12.07 4.95
N GLN A 188 -29.32 -12.62 5.71
CA GLN A 188 -29.16 -13.89 6.40
C GLN A 188 -28.91 -15.04 5.42
N ARG A 189 -29.60 -15.07 4.27
CA ARG A 189 -29.35 -16.06 3.20
C ARG A 189 -27.94 -15.91 2.62
N LEU A 190 -27.53 -14.66 2.33
CA LEU A 190 -26.15 -14.37 1.90
C LEU A 190 -25.12 -14.90 2.90
N TYR A 191 -25.26 -14.54 4.18
CA TYR A 191 -24.31 -14.93 5.20
C TYR A 191 -24.28 -16.46 5.42
N HIS A 192 -25.44 -17.13 5.31
CA HIS A 192 -25.47 -18.59 5.36
C HIS A 192 -24.67 -19.22 4.22
N GLN A 193 -24.81 -18.70 3.01
CA GLN A 193 -24.03 -19.16 1.84
C GLN A 193 -22.52 -18.90 2.03
N ILE A 194 -22.14 -17.73 2.49
CA ILE A 194 -20.73 -17.41 2.79
C ILE A 194 -20.20 -18.35 3.91
N GLY A 195 -20.95 -18.53 4.97
CA GLY A 195 -20.59 -19.42 6.09
C GLY A 195 -20.35 -20.86 5.65
N GLN A 196 -21.18 -21.37 4.71
CA GLN A 196 -20.97 -22.69 4.11
C GLN A 196 -19.64 -22.80 3.34
N GLN A 197 -19.24 -21.72 2.60
CA GLN A 197 -17.95 -21.69 1.92
C GLN A 197 -16.78 -21.62 2.89
N MET A 198 -16.95 -20.95 4.04
CA MET A 198 -15.91 -20.78 5.05
C MET A 198 -15.81 -21.92 6.04
N GLN A 199 -16.73 -22.87 6.04
CA GLN A 199 -16.74 -24.01 6.96
C GLN A 199 -15.44 -24.83 6.90
N GLY A 200 -14.77 -25.01 8.04
CA GLY A 200 -13.46 -25.67 8.16
C GLY A 200 -12.27 -24.79 7.80
N HIS A 201 -12.50 -23.50 7.47
CA HIS A 201 -11.44 -22.54 7.14
C HIS A 201 -11.30 -21.39 8.14
N LEU A 202 -12.09 -21.40 9.23
CA LEU A 202 -11.97 -20.43 10.29
C LEU A 202 -10.75 -20.73 11.18
N TRP A 203 -10.24 -19.71 11.87
CA TRP A 203 -9.12 -19.84 12.80
C TRP A 203 -9.34 -20.98 13.80
N LYS A 204 -10.52 -21.03 14.41
CA LYS A 204 -10.90 -22.10 15.37
C LYS A 204 -10.85 -23.52 14.79
N ASP A 205 -10.92 -23.65 13.47
CA ASP A 205 -10.84 -24.92 12.76
C ASP A 205 -9.42 -25.21 12.22
N GLY A 206 -8.44 -24.34 12.53
CA GLY A 206 -7.09 -24.39 11.97
C GLY A 206 -6.96 -23.81 10.56
N GLY A 207 -7.96 -23.08 10.11
CA GLY A 207 -7.99 -22.40 8.81
C GLY A 207 -7.34 -21.02 8.84
N PRO A 208 -7.24 -20.37 7.68
CA PRO A 208 -6.59 -19.08 7.53
C PRO A 208 -7.44 -17.88 8.00
N VAL A 209 -8.78 -18.02 8.14
CA VAL A 209 -9.68 -16.89 8.38
C VAL A 209 -9.60 -16.45 9.82
N VAL A 210 -8.98 -15.28 10.04
CA VAL A 210 -8.80 -14.66 11.38
C VAL A 210 -9.72 -13.48 11.62
N GLY A 211 -10.38 -12.95 10.58
CA GLY A 211 -11.22 -11.77 10.72
C GLY A 211 -12.33 -11.70 9.68
N ILE A 212 -13.38 -11.00 10.08
CA ILE A 212 -14.53 -10.64 9.23
C ILE A 212 -14.77 -9.16 9.35
N GLN A 213 -14.92 -8.47 8.22
CA GLN A 213 -15.43 -7.11 8.18
C GLN A 213 -16.93 -7.12 7.89
N LEU A 214 -17.69 -6.41 8.73
CA LEU A 214 -19.12 -6.22 8.63
C LEU A 214 -19.41 -4.92 7.87
N ASP A 215 -20.15 -5.02 6.75
CA ASP A 215 -20.46 -3.88 5.87
C ASP A 215 -19.17 -3.12 5.41
N ASN A 216 -19.30 -1.97 4.82
CA ASN A 216 -18.19 -1.10 4.48
C ASN A 216 -18.58 0.37 4.61
N GLU A 217 -17.70 1.20 5.23
CA GLU A 217 -17.90 2.65 5.41
C GLU A 217 -19.30 3.00 5.93
N TYR A 218 -19.79 2.20 6.90
CA TYR A 218 -21.14 2.36 7.41
C TYR A 218 -21.20 3.46 8.48
N SER A 219 -22.08 4.44 8.26
CA SER A 219 -22.29 5.61 9.14
C SER A 219 -23.65 5.66 9.82
N GLY A 220 -24.49 4.64 9.62
CA GLY A 220 -25.82 4.56 10.22
C GLY A 220 -25.83 4.12 11.70
N PRO A 221 -27.00 3.73 12.24
CA PRO A 221 -27.13 3.25 13.61
C PRO A 221 -26.32 1.98 13.90
N SER A 222 -25.65 1.94 15.07
CA SER A 222 -24.82 0.80 15.52
C SER A 222 -25.59 -0.52 15.57
N LYS A 223 -26.87 -0.47 15.88
CA LYS A 223 -27.76 -1.62 15.94
C LYS A 223 -27.74 -2.46 14.65
N TYR A 224 -27.60 -1.84 13.48
CA TYR A 224 -27.49 -2.58 12.22
C TYR A 224 -26.24 -3.44 12.17
N LEU A 225 -25.06 -2.91 12.52
CA LEU A 225 -23.83 -3.70 12.56
C LEU A 225 -23.90 -4.82 13.62
N MET A 226 -24.59 -4.59 14.73
CA MET A 226 -24.85 -5.63 15.73
C MET A 226 -25.73 -6.74 15.18
N SER A 227 -26.76 -6.38 14.36
CA SER A 227 -27.59 -7.35 13.66
C SER A 227 -26.76 -8.16 12.67
N LEU A 228 -25.87 -7.52 11.90
CA LEU A 228 -24.96 -8.22 10.97
C LEU A 228 -24.01 -9.17 11.70
N LYS A 229 -23.42 -8.73 12.82
CA LYS A 229 -22.54 -9.60 13.63
C LYS A 229 -23.29 -10.84 14.13
N LYS A 230 -24.52 -10.64 14.63
CA LYS A 230 -25.36 -11.74 15.08
C LYS A 230 -25.66 -12.73 13.94
N LEU A 231 -26.07 -12.24 12.76
CA LEU A 231 -26.32 -13.07 11.60
C LEU A 231 -25.07 -13.82 11.13
N ALA A 232 -23.90 -13.18 11.18
CA ALA A 232 -22.62 -13.83 10.84
C ALA A 232 -22.31 -15.00 11.79
N ILE A 233 -22.47 -14.80 13.11
CA ILE A 233 -22.26 -15.85 14.10
C ILE A 233 -23.28 -17.00 13.91
N GLU A 234 -24.56 -16.68 13.68
CA GLU A 234 -25.61 -17.66 13.41
C GLU A 234 -25.35 -18.47 12.13
N ALA A 235 -24.67 -17.87 11.15
CA ALA A 235 -24.20 -18.55 9.93
C ALA A 235 -22.91 -19.37 10.15
N GLY A 236 -22.41 -19.48 11.37
CA GLY A 236 -21.21 -20.24 11.73
C GLY A 236 -19.89 -19.48 11.60
N MET A 237 -19.93 -18.22 11.20
CA MET A 237 -18.74 -17.36 10.97
C MET A 237 -18.24 -16.75 12.28
N ASP A 238 -17.74 -17.59 13.19
CA ASP A 238 -17.23 -17.21 14.50
C ASP A 238 -15.70 -17.11 14.45
N VAL A 239 -15.16 -15.90 14.48
CA VAL A 239 -13.76 -15.56 14.21
C VAL A 239 -13.16 -14.69 15.33
N PRO A 240 -11.81 -14.67 15.47
CA PRO A 240 -11.11 -13.83 16.45
C PRO A 240 -11.40 -12.33 16.32
N LEU A 241 -11.58 -11.81 15.10
CA LEU A 241 -11.69 -10.38 14.84
C LEU A 241 -12.96 -10.06 14.03
N PHE A 242 -13.85 -9.27 14.64
CA PHE A 242 -14.93 -8.60 13.91
C PHE A 242 -14.55 -7.14 13.74
N THR A 243 -14.57 -6.65 12.49
CA THR A 243 -14.08 -5.31 12.14
C THR A 243 -15.13 -4.49 11.40
N LYS A 244 -14.99 -3.17 11.46
CA LYS A 244 -15.67 -2.21 10.59
C LYS A 244 -14.65 -1.17 10.09
N THR A 245 -14.92 -0.55 8.95
CA THR A 245 -14.21 0.68 8.58
C THR A 245 -14.68 1.82 9.46
N GLY A 246 -13.73 2.59 10.06
CA GLY A 246 -13.99 3.52 11.15
C GLY A 246 -14.16 4.98 10.77
N TRP A 247 -13.90 5.34 9.54
CA TRP A 247 -13.87 6.72 9.04
C TRP A 247 -15.22 7.42 8.99
N PRO A 248 -16.34 6.87 8.46
CA PRO A 248 -17.61 7.53 8.60
C PRO A 248 -18.08 7.47 10.06
N ARG A 249 -18.53 8.59 10.58
CA ARG A 249 -19.15 8.63 11.90
C ARG A 249 -20.47 7.88 11.88
N MET A 250 -20.65 7.04 12.88
CA MET A 250 -21.92 6.40 13.11
C MET A 250 -22.92 7.38 13.77
N VAL A 251 -24.19 7.14 13.53
CA VAL A 251 -25.29 7.95 14.14
C VAL A 251 -25.26 7.86 15.66
N ASP A 252 -24.87 6.70 16.18
CA ASP A 252 -24.68 6.40 17.59
C ASP A 252 -23.44 5.54 17.83
N PRO A 253 -22.82 5.58 19.02
CA PRO A 253 -21.61 4.81 19.31
C PRO A 253 -21.83 3.30 19.20
N MET A 254 -20.82 2.57 18.69
CA MET A 254 -20.80 1.12 18.79
C MET A 254 -20.71 0.69 20.26
N PRO A 255 -21.43 -0.37 20.67
CA PRO A 255 -21.20 -0.99 21.97
C PRO A 255 -19.73 -1.42 22.09
N GLU A 256 -19.12 -1.09 23.24
CA GLU A 256 -17.69 -1.24 23.45
C GLU A 256 -17.23 -2.70 23.30
N GLY A 257 -16.15 -2.88 22.54
CA GLY A 257 -15.50 -4.18 22.34
C GLY A 257 -16.19 -5.13 21.36
N GLU A 258 -17.36 -4.78 20.83
CA GLU A 258 -18.10 -5.66 19.92
C GLU A 258 -17.47 -5.75 18.53
N VAL A 259 -16.95 -4.63 18.01
CA VAL A 259 -16.35 -4.53 16.67
C VAL A 259 -15.14 -3.61 16.76
N ILE A 260 -14.07 -3.95 16.07
CA ILE A 260 -12.83 -3.16 16.02
C ILE A 260 -12.88 -2.18 14.83
N PRO A 261 -12.72 -0.86 15.05
CA PRO A 261 -12.63 0.09 13.97
C PRO A 261 -11.30 -0.01 13.24
N PHE A 262 -11.34 -0.13 11.90
CA PHE A 262 -10.19 -0.03 11.03
C PHE A 262 -10.28 1.28 10.24
N TYR A 263 -9.12 1.89 9.99
CA TYR A 263 -8.99 3.18 9.34
C TYR A 263 -8.37 3.03 7.94
N GLY A 264 -8.21 4.13 7.23
CA GLY A 264 -7.55 4.18 5.93
C GLY A 264 -7.03 5.56 5.62
N ALA A 265 -6.29 5.70 4.55
CA ALA A 265 -5.89 6.96 3.95
C ALA A 265 -5.40 6.68 2.53
N TYR A 266 -5.61 7.61 1.61
CA TYR A 266 -5.19 7.46 0.23
C TYR A 266 -4.26 8.61 -0.20
N ALA A 267 -3.42 8.32 -1.19
CA ALA A 267 -2.54 9.32 -1.79
C ALA A 267 -3.28 10.21 -2.81
N GLU A 268 -4.45 9.79 -3.27
CA GLU A 268 -5.30 10.49 -4.23
C GLU A 268 -6.77 10.13 -3.96
N ALA A 269 -7.70 11.00 -4.37
CA ALA A 269 -9.13 10.84 -4.21
C ALA A 269 -9.83 10.82 -5.58
N ALA A 270 -9.71 9.68 -6.30
CA ALA A 270 -10.26 9.55 -7.66
C ALA A 270 -11.80 9.60 -7.72
N TRP A 271 -12.47 9.61 -6.56
CA TRP A 271 -13.93 9.77 -6.42
C TRP A 271 -14.37 11.24 -6.33
N GLU A 272 -13.45 12.19 -6.08
CA GLU A 272 -13.79 13.61 -5.96
C GLU A 272 -14.29 14.18 -7.28
N GLY A 273 -15.33 15.03 -7.20
CA GLY A 273 -15.89 15.73 -8.34
C GLY A 273 -15.06 16.92 -8.85
N SER A 274 -13.92 17.21 -8.21
CA SER A 274 -13.05 18.31 -8.58
C SER A 274 -12.11 17.95 -9.73
N THR A 275 -11.80 18.91 -10.60
CA THR A 275 -10.72 18.83 -11.60
C THR A 275 -9.42 19.46 -11.12
N GLU A 276 -9.32 19.83 -9.84
CA GLU A 276 -8.14 20.38 -9.18
C GLU A 276 -7.44 19.32 -8.33
N VAL A 277 -6.22 19.60 -7.90
CA VAL A 277 -5.52 18.75 -6.94
C VAL A 277 -6.31 18.72 -5.63
N SER A 278 -6.59 17.53 -5.10
CA SER A 278 -7.28 17.41 -3.82
C SER A 278 -6.45 18.01 -2.68
N ALA A 279 -7.01 18.97 -1.97
CA ALA A 279 -6.35 19.57 -0.81
C ALA A 279 -6.32 18.63 0.39
N ASP A 280 -7.32 17.75 0.51
CA ASP A 280 -7.51 16.89 1.68
C ASP A 280 -6.48 15.76 1.74
N ILE A 281 -6.03 15.23 0.58
CA ILE A 281 -4.98 14.20 0.56
C ILE A 281 -3.65 14.66 1.16
N ALA A 282 -3.36 15.97 1.13
CA ALA A 282 -2.12 16.52 1.66
C ALA A 282 -1.98 16.29 3.18
N TYR A 283 -3.09 16.20 3.90
CA TYR A 283 -3.10 15.89 5.32
C TYR A 283 -2.59 14.48 5.66
N ASN A 284 -2.66 13.54 4.73
CA ASN A 284 -2.19 12.17 4.92
C ASN A 284 -0.66 12.05 4.99
N TYR A 285 0.05 13.11 4.62
CA TYR A 285 1.51 13.22 4.71
C TYR A 285 2.00 13.93 5.98
N LEU A 286 1.12 14.14 6.97
CA LEU A 286 1.44 14.66 8.29
C LEU A 286 1.46 13.54 9.32
N PHE A 287 2.34 13.66 10.34
CA PHE A 287 2.20 12.86 11.54
C PHE A 287 1.12 13.46 12.44
N ARG A 288 0.18 12.63 12.91
CA ARG A 288 -1.00 13.06 13.65
C ARG A 288 -1.28 12.20 14.87
N ALA A 289 -1.73 12.82 15.95
CA ALA A 289 -2.27 12.10 17.09
C ALA A 289 -3.69 11.57 16.82
N GLN A 290 -4.40 12.19 15.88
CA GLN A 290 -5.78 11.85 15.56
C GLN A 290 -5.84 10.84 14.40
N ARG A 291 -6.66 9.83 14.55
CA ARG A 291 -6.94 8.78 13.56
C ARG A 291 -8.08 9.24 12.65
N ILE A 292 -7.88 10.37 11.95
CA ILE A 292 -8.89 10.96 11.06
C ILE A 292 -8.39 10.82 9.64
N ASP A 293 -9.21 10.23 8.80
CA ASP A 293 -9.00 10.14 7.36
C ASP A 293 -9.69 11.32 6.69
N GLU A 294 -9.00 12.44 6.63
CA GLU A 294 -9.58 13.66 6.05
C GLU A 294 -9.83 13.53 4.54
N SER A 295 -9.02 12.72 3.85
CA SER A 295 -9.21 12.48 2.41
C SER A 295 -10.48 11.68 2.07
N ILE A 296 -11.03 10.95 3.04
CA ILE A 296 -12.28 10.17 2.86
C ILE A 296 -13.44 10.84 3.58
N ALA A 297 -13.12 11.70 4.53
CA ALA A 297 -14.08 12.36 5.41
C ALA A 297 -14.35 13.83 5.06
N SER A 298 -13.92 14.33 3.90
CA SER A 298 -14.29 15.69 3.48
C SER A 298 -15.80 15.89 3.47
N ASP A 299 -16.56 14.85 3.14
CA ASP A 299 -18.02 14.83 3.19
C ASP A 299 -18.58 14.73 4.62
N VAL A 300 -17.76 14.37 5.60
CA VAL A 300 -18.14 14.07 6.98
C VAL A 300 -17.63 15.14 7.97
N ASN A 301 -16.68 15.97 7.57
CA ASN A 301 -16.12 17.06 8.39
C ASN A 301 -17.14 18.15 8.78
N THR A 302 -18.33 18.10 8.23
CA THR A 302 -19.43 19.05 8.56
C THR A 302 -20.16 18.70 9.86
N VAL A 303 -19.88 17.56 10.48
CA VAL A 303 -20.52 17.19 11.75
C VAL A 303 -19.58 17.50 12.93
N SER A 304 -19.68 18.71 13.42
CA SER A 304 -19.13 19.16 14.70
C SER A 304 -19.76 18.39 15.86
N GLY A 305 -19.14 17.34 16.31
CA GLY A 305 -19.53 16.61 17.50
C GLY A 305 -18.37 15.72 17.92
N GLY A 306 -17.66 16.07 18.98
CA GLY A 306 -16.54 15.28 19.47
C GLY A 306 -16.96 13.84 19.73
N GLU A 307 -16.45 12.89 18.96
CA GLU A 307 -16.23 11.57 19.56
C GLU A 307 -15.25 11.80 20.70
N ASP A 308 -15.62 11.36 21.89
CA ASP A 308 -14.74 11.36 23.02
C ASP A 308 -13.38 10.80 22.63
N SER A 309 -12.31 11.59 22.81
CA SER A 309 -10.94 11.11 22.64
C SER A 309 -10.69 9.84 23.47
N GLU A 310 -11.40 9.67 24.58
CA GLU A 310 -11.39 8.48 25.42
C GLU A 310 -11.87 7.23 24.71
N SER A 311 -12.88 7.30 23.82
CA SER A 311 -13.35 6.12 23.10
C SER A 311 -12.34 5.62 22.07
N ARG A 312 -11.56 6.52 21.47
CA ARG A 312 -10.51 6.16 20.49
C ARG A 312 -9.32 5.47 21.12
N ASP A 313 -8.94 5.86 22.32
CA ASP A 313 -7.84 5.25 23.06
C ASP A 313 -8.16 3.85 23.59
N ARG A 314 -9.43 3.44 23.47
CA ARG A 314 -9.90 2.07 23.80
C ARG A 314 -9.62 1.05 22.71
N TYR A 315 -9.25 1.45 21.50
CA TYR A 315 -9.00 0.56 20.36
C TYR A 315 -7.61 0.76 19.78
N PRO A 316 -6.95 -0.30 19.28
CA PRO A 316 -5.69 -0.13 18.55
C PRO A 316 -5.91 0.66 17.27
N PHE A 317 -4.89 1.42 16.86
CA PHE A 317 -4.90 2.05 15.54
C PHE A 317 -4.49 1.03 14.48
N LEU A 318 -5.46 0.53 13.72
CA LEU A 318 -5.29 -0.44 12.63
C LEU A 318 -5.86 0.14 11.34
N THR A 319 -5.27 -0.17 10.20
CA THR A 319 -5.82 0.25 8.90
C THR A 319 -6.30 -0.94 8.07
N ALA A 320 -7.40 -0.77 7.36
CA ALA A 320 -7.87 -1.69 6.32
C ALA A 320 -7.47 -1.20 4.93
N GLU A 321 -7.39 0.13 4.74
CA GLU A 321 -7.28 0.74 3.43
C GLU A 321 -6.22 1.86 3.42
N THR A 322 -4.94 1.48 3.60
CA THR A 322 -3.83 2.36 3.25
C THR A 322 -3.59 2.26 1.76
N GLY A 323 -3.84 3.34 1.02
CA GLY A 323 -3.75 3.36 -0.43
C GLY A 323 -2.36 2.99 -0.94
N SER A 324 -2.23 1.79 -1.51
CA SER A 324 -1.00 1.34 -2.15
C SER A 324 -0.99 1.57 -3.67
N GLY A 325 -2.08 2.08 -4.18
CA GLY A 325 -2.35 2.55 -5.52
C GLY A 325 -3.63 3.40 -5.50
N MET A 326 -4.19 3.68 -6.69
CA MET A 326 -5.48 4.33 -6.87
C MET A 326 -6.05 3.97 -8.24
N PHE A 327 -7.36 3.74 -8.30
CA PHE A 327 -8.04 3.57 -9.58
C PHE A 327 -8.04 4.89 -10.38
N VAL A 328 -8.26 4.78 -11.67
CA VAL A 328 -8.47 5.91 -12.56
C VAL A 328 -9.98 6.01 -12.82
N SER A 329 -10.61 7.09 -12.39
CA SER A 329 -11.97 7.41 -12.81
C SER A 329 -11.96 8.17 -14.13
N TYR A 330 -13.10 8.18 -14.83
CA TYR A 330 -13.17 8.81 -16.16
C TYR A 330 -12.84 10.31 -16.12
N HIS A 331 -13.35 11.00 -15.11
CA HIS A 331 -13.16 12.44 -14.93
C HIS A 331 -11.85 12.81 -14.20
N ARG A 332 -11.20 11.82 -13.53
CA ARG A 332 -10.00 12.06 -12.73
C ARG A 332 -8.92 11.04 -13.06
N ARG A 333 -7.95 11.48 -13.89
CA ARG A 333 -6.91 10.65 -14.50
C ARG A 333 -5.59 10.76 -13.72
N SER A 334 -5.63 10.28 -12.48
CA SER A 334 -4.49 10.32 -11.57
C SER A 334 -3.38 9.37 -11.98
N ARG A 335 -2.16 9.73 -11.61
CA ARG A 335 -0.94 8.94 -11.75
C ARG A 335 -0.16 9.01 -10.44
N LEU A 336 0.21 7.88 -9.86
CA LEU A 336 0.90 7.83 -8.58
C LEU A 336 2.40 7.56 -8.74
N ASP A 337 3.21 8.33 -7.99
CA ASP A 337 4.63 7.99 -7.77
C ASP A 337 4.70 6.86 -6.73
N PRO A 338 5.61 5.88 -6.88
CA PRO A 338 5.81 4.82 -5.88
C PRO A 338 6.06 5.31 -4.46
N ARG A 339 6.63 6.50 -4.30
CA ARG A 339 6.90 7.13 -3.01
C ARG A 339 5.64 7.68 -2.34
N ASP A 340 4.58 7.98 -3.10
CA ASP A 340 3.31 8.45 -2.55
C ASP A 340 2.76 7.47 -1.53
N SER A 341 2.63 6.19 -1.92
CA SER A 341 2.12 5.13 -1.06
C SER A 341 3.07 4.79 0.09
N ALA A 342 4.39 4.79 -0.16
CA ALA A 342 5.39 4.43 0.85
C ALA A 342 5.51 5.51 1.94
N SER A 343 5.48 6.78 1.57
CA SER A 343 5.48 7.91 2.51
C SER A 343 4.19 7.96 3.32
N LEU A 344 3.04 7.74 2.66
CA LEU A 344 1.73 7.61 3.32
C LEU A 344 1.75 6.54 4.41
N ALA A 345 2.22 5.32 4.07
CA ALA A 345 2.33 4.21 5.02
C ALA A 345 3.26 4.57 6.19
N LEU A 346 4.41 5.20 5.90
CA LEU A 346 5.35 5.66 6.92
C LEU A 346 4.71 6.69 7.87
N CYS A 347 3.91 7.62 7.35
CA CYS A 347 3.19 8.60 8.16
C CYS A 347 2.18 7.94 9.11
N GLN A 348 1.42 6.95 8.63
CA GLN A 348 0.50 6.20 9.48
C GLN A 348 1.24 5.42 10.57
N ILE A 349 2.32 4.73 10.21
CA ILE A 349 3.16 3.99 11.16
C ILE A 349 3.76 4.95 12.19
N GLY A 350 4.34 6.06 11.78
CA GLY A 350 4.91 7.08 12.66
C GLY A 350 3.85 7.77 13.53
N SER A 351 2.58 7.76 13.15
CA SER A 351 1.44 8.30 13.90
C SER A 351 0.81 7.30 14.89
N GLY A 352 1.35 6.08 15.01
CA GLY A 352 0.89 5.12 16.00
C GLY A 352 0.18 3.89 15.45
N CYS A 353 0.08 3.72 14.13
CA CYS A 353 -0.48 2.52 13.52
C CYS A 353 0.23 1.27 14.04
N ALA A 354 -0.55 0.25 14.44
CA ALA A 354 -0.09 -1.02 15.01
C ALA A 354 -0.51 -2.23 14.16
N GLY A 355 -0.97 -2.00 12.94
CA GLY A 355 -1.29 -3.01 11.92
C GLY A 355 -1.77 -2.31 10.66
N ILE A 356 -1.17 -2.66 9.52
CA ILE A 356 -1.42 -1.97 8.25
C ILE A 356 -2.08 -2.88 7.23
N GLY A 357 -3.16 -2.38 6.60
CA GLY A 357 -3.83 -3.00 5.46
C GLY A 357 -3.71 -2.13 4.22
N TYR A 358 -3.14 -2.69 3.16
CA TYR A 358 -2.96 -2.00 1.88
C TYR A 358 -4.14 -2.23 0.94
N TYR A 359 -4.68 -1.17 0.35
CA TYR A 359 -5.78 -1.21 -0.62
C TYR A 359 -5.43 -0.45 -1.90
N MET A 360 -5.44 -1.04 -3.09
CA MET A 360 -5.33 -2.47 -3.46
C MET A 360 -3.86 -2.86 -3.50
N TYR A 361 -3.49 -3.99 -2.92
CA TYR A 361 -2.12 -4.49 -3.09
C TYR A 361 -1.93 -5.20 -4.43
N HIS A 362 -3.02 -5.76 -4.97
CA HIS A 362 -3.07 -6.39 -6.30
C HIS A 362 -4.26 -5.86 -7.08
N GLY A 363 -4.03 -5.32 -8.25
CA GLY A 363 -5.09 -4.91 -9.18
C GLY A 363 -5.84 -6.12 -9.74
N GLY A 364 -6.96 -5.88 -10.41
CA GLY A 364 -7.80 -6.93 -10.96
C GLY A 364 -8.58 -6.49 -12.20
N GLU A 365 -9.55 -7.29 -12.57
CA GLU A 365 -10.51 -6.98 -13.64
C GLU A 365 -11.95 -7.07 -13.14
N ASN A 366 -12.85 -6.31 -13.76
CA ASN A 366 -14.29 -6.46 -13.52
C ASN A 366 -14.80 -7.65 -14.35
N PRO A 367 -15.22 -8.75 -13.70
CA PRO A 367 -15.79 -9.89 -14.42
C PRO A 367 -17.15 -9.56 -15.01
N ASP A 368 -17.47 -10.21 -16.12
CA ASP A 368 -18.84 -10.28 -16.62
C ASP A 368 -19.67 -11.22 -15.74
N GLY A 369 -20.91 -10.85 -15.48
CA GLY A 369 -21.95 -11.72 -14.95
C GLY A 369 -22.78 -12.34 -16.07
N LYS A 370 -23.92 -12.94 -15.72
CA LYS A 370 -24.93 -13.45 -16.70
C LYS A 370 -25.70 -12.30 -17.34
N LEU A 371 -26.00 -11.25 -16.58
CA LEU A 371 -26.87 -10.13 -16.98
C LEU A 371 -26.12 -8.79 -16.95
N THR A 372 -25.10 -8.65 -16.11
CA THR A 372 -24.44 -7.39 -15.80
C THR A 372 -22.94 -7.58 -15.72
N THR A 373 -22.22 -6.52 -15.39
CA THR A 373 -20.78 -6.55 -15.03
C THR A 373 -20.59 -6.06 -13.60
N LEU A 374 -19.45 -6.34 -13.01
CA LEU A 374 -19.09 -5.84 -11.67
C LEU A 374 -18.73 -4.34 -11.68
N GLN A 375 -18.57 -3.73 -12.84
CA GLN A 375 -18.14 -2.34 -13.02
C GLN A 375 -19.08 -1.33 -12.33
N LYS A 376 -18.48 -0.38 -11.60
CA LYS A 376 -19.15 0.85 -11.14
C LYS A 376 -19.29 1.83 -12.30
N SER A 377 -20.52 2.34 -12.55
CA SER A 377 -20.77 3.25 -13.66
C SER A 377 -21.94 4.18 -13.40
N THR A 378 -21.86 5.39 -13.96
CA THR A 378 -22.94 6.39 -13.94
C THR A 378 -24.22 5.89 -14.65
N ILE A 379 -24.10 4.94 -15.58
CA ILE A 379 -25.25 4.27 -16.20
C ILE A 379 -26.10 3.55 -15.15
N ASN A 380 -25.47 3.05 -14.11
CA ASN A 380 -26.13 2.42 -12.97
C ASN A 380 -26.59 3.44 -11.92
N GLY A 381 -26.42 4.75 -12.21
CA GLY A 381 -26.70 5.85 -11.30
C GLY A 381 -25.59 6.04 -10.25
N ASP A 382 -24.37 5.51 -10.44
CA ASP A 382 -23.19 5.83 -9.63
C ASP A 382 -22.70 7.25 -9.92
N VAL A 383 -21.85 7.79 -9.04
CA VAL A 383 -21.39 9.18 -9.11
C VAL A 383 -20.35 9.37 -10.22
N PHE A 384 -19.55 8.34 -10.49
CA PHE A 384 -18.48 8.35 -11.48
C PHE A 384 -18.32 6.99 -12.17
N ASP A 385 -17.59 6.99 -13.28
CA ASP A 385 -17.28 5.77 -14.04
C ASP A 385 -15.83 5.33 -13.79
N ILE A 386 -15.62 4.02 -13.66
CA ILE A 386 -14.32 3.36 -13.83
C ILE A 386 -14.30 2.60 -15.17
N ALA A 387 -13.13 2.12 -15.58
CA ALA A 387 -12.99 1.30 -16.79
C ALA A 387 -13.88 0.05 -16.73
N VAL A 388 -14.39 -0.39 -17.90
CA VAL A 388 -15.33 -1.52 -17.97
C VAL A 388 -14.70 -2.81 -17.49
N LYS A 389 -13.46 -3.08 -17.93
CA LYS A 389 -12.72 -4.31 -17.61
C LYS A 389 -11.63 -4.06 -16.59
N SER A 390 -10.86 -2.98 -16.73
CA SER A 390 -9.71 -2.77 -15.88
C SER A 390 -10.09 -2.32 -14.48
N TYR A 391 -9.62 -3.03 -13.48
CA TYR A 391 -9.53 -2.62 -12.09
C TYR A 391 -8.08 -2.72 -11.62
N ASP A 392 -7.16 -2.23 -12.44
CA ASP A 392 -5.72 -2.32 -12.21
C ASP A 392 -5.28 -1.56 -10.96
N PHE A 393 -5.97 -0.50 -10.60
CA PHE A 393 -5.78 0.31 -9.40
C PHE A 393 -4.37 0.94 -9.28
N GLN A 394 -3.55 0.89 -10.31
CA GLN A 394 -2.12 1.23 -10.23
C GLN A 394 -1.42 0.52 -9.04
N ALA A 395 -1.88 -0.67 -8.70
CA ALA A 395 -1.47 -1.42 -7.52
C ALA A 395 -0.01 -1.87 -7.60
N PRO A 396 0.64 -2.18 -6.46
CA PRO A 396 1.98 -2.77 -6.42
C PRO A 396 2.16 -4.00 -7.30
N ILE A 397 1.13 -4.85 -7.36
CA ILE A 397 1.02 -5.93 -8.33
C ILE A 397 -0.15 -5.58 -9.25
N GLY A 398 0.13 -5.33 -10.52
CA GLY A 398 -0.89 -4.93 -11.48
C GLY A 398 -1.86 -6.05 -11.85
N GLN A 399 -2.90 -5.70 -12.60
CA GLN A 399 -4.01 -6.58 -13.00
C GLN A 399 -3.57 -7.94 -13.54
N PHE A 400 -2.45 -8.01 -14.25
CA PHE A 400 -1.91 -9.21 -14.87
C PHE A 400 -0.71 -9.81 -14.11
N GLY A 401 -0.51 -9.42 -12.85
CA GLY A 401 0.56 -9.91 -12.00
C GLY A 401 1.94 -9.29 -12.26
N GLN A 402 2.01 -8.18 -13.00
CA GLN A 402 3.24 -7.41 -13.19
C GLN A 402 3.62 -6.68 -11.90
N ILE A 403 4.89 -6.74 -11.54
CA ILE A 403 5.44 -6.06 -10.37
C ILE A 403 5.78 -4.62 -10.74
N ARG A 404 5.28 -3.65 -9.97
CA ARG A 404 5.55 -2.23 -10.13
C ARG A 404 6.55 -1.72 -9.07
N PRO A 405 7.16 -0.55 -9.28
CA PRO A 405 8.07 0.04 -8.28
C PRO A 405 7.46 0.21 -6.87
N HIS A 406 6.16 0.47 -6.75
CA HIS A 406 5.41 0.50 -5.48
C HIS A 406 5.64 -0.74 -4.61
N TYR A 407 5.66 -1.92 -5.23
CA TYR A 407 5.89 -3.19 -4.56
C TYR A 407 7.23 -3.21 -3.80
N HIS A 408 8.29 -2.72 -4.42
CA HIS A 408 9.62 -2.74 -3.82
C HIS A 408 9.74 -1.76 -2.65
N TRP A 409 9.14 -0.57 -2.77
CA TRP A 409 9.10 0.41 -1.71
C TRP A 409 8.32 -0.09 -0.49
N LEU A 410 7.15 -0.69 -0.71
CA LEU A 410 6.33 -1.25 0.37
C LEU A 410 6.98 -2.50 0.96
N ARG A 411 7.57 -3.39 0.13
CA ARG A 411 8.29 -4.57 0.62
C ARG A 411 9.42 -4.19 1.57
N ARG A 412 10.20 -3.15 1.27
CA ARG A 412 11.24 -2.65 2.16
C ARG A 412 10.70 -2.31 3.56
N LEU A 413 9.57 -1.63 3.61
CA LEU A 413 8.89 -1.30 4.87
C LEU A 413 8.30 -2.55 5.54
N ASN A 414 7.70 -3.45 4.77
CA ASN A 414 7.10 -4.68 5.28
C ASN A 414 8.14 -5.64 5.90
N LEU A 415 9.36 -5.70 5.36
CA LEU A 415 10.45 -6.47 5.95
C LEU A 415 10.80 -5.95 7.36
N PHE A 416 10.85 -4.63 7.53
CA PHE A 416 11.02 -4.03 8.86
C PHE A 416 9.88 -4.41 9.80
N LEU A 417 8.63 -4.30 9.35
CA LEU A 417 7.46 -4.62 10.16
C LEU A 417 7.38 -6.10 10.54
N GLU A 418 7.89 -7.00 9.70
CA GLU A 418 7.93 -8.42 10.00
C GLU A 418 8.80 -8.74 11.22
N ASP A 419 9.98 -8.13 11.34
CA ASP A 419 10.94 -8.46 12.39
C ASP A 419 10.87 -7.54 13.61
N PHE A 420 10.46 -6.29 13.41
CA PHE A 420 10.45 -5.26 14.45
C PHE A 420 9.06 -4.71 14.75
N GLY A 421 8.06 -5.12 13.98
CA GLY A 421 6.67 -4.66 14.14
C GLY A 421 6.07 -5.00 15.49
N GLY A 422 6.43 -6.13 16.10
CA GLY A 422 5.99 -6.50 17.44
C GLY A 422 6.44 -5.52 18.50
N ASP A 423 7.69 -5.06 18.44
CA ASP A 423 8.22 -4.03 19.33
C ASP A 423 7.56 -2.68 19.04
N LEU A 424 7.46 -2.32 17.77
CA LEU A 424 6.82 -1.08 17.35
C LEU A 424 5.34 -1.00 17.77
N ALA A 425 4.58 -2.10 17.71
CA ALA A 425 3.17 -2.16 18.07
C ALA A 425 2.91 -1.75 19.55
N ARG A 426 3.87 -1.98 20.45
CA ARG A 426 3.80 -1.58 21.87
C ARG A 426 4.08 -0.09 22.07
N MET A 427 4.73 0.58 21.11
CA MET A 427 5.22 1.95 21.23
C MET A 427 4.15 2.94 20.79
N PRO A 428 3.57 3.77 21.67
CA PRO A 428 2.74 4.90 21.26
C PRO A 428 3.56 5.93 20.46
N ALA A 429 2.84 6.78 19.72
CA ALA A 429 3.46 7.89 19.00
C ALA A 429 3.50 9.15 19.87
N PHE A 430 4.60 9.89 19.76
CA PHE A 430 4.82 11.18 20.37
C PHE A 430 5.13 12.19 19.26
N LEU A 431 4.44 13.33 19.30
CA LEU A 431 4.55 14.37 18.27
C LEU A 431 5.13 15.63 18.86
N PRO A 432 6.09 16.28 18.18
CA PRO A 432 6.56 17.61 18.59
C PRO A 432 5.44 18.63 18.52
N ALA A 433 5.37 19.50 19.53
CA ALA A 433 4.42 20.62 19.51
C ALA A 433 4.67 21.60 18.35
N SER A 434 5.87 21.57 17.77
CA SER A 434 6.27 22.36 16.60
C SER A 434 5.81 21.80 15.26
N ASN A 435 5.28 20.58 15.20
CA ASN A 435 4.77 20.05 13.94
C ASN A 435 3.59 20.91 13.45
N SER A 436 3.69 21.36 12.22
CA SER A 436 2.56 22.04 11.59
C SER A 436 1.42 21.05 11.36
N VAL A 437 0.21 21.46 11.68
CA VAL A 437 -1.02 20.77 11.31
C VAL A 437 -1.52 21.18 9.93
N ASN A 438 -0.88 22.19 9.33
CA ASN A 438 -1.22 22.71 8.00
C ASN A 438 -0.35 22.01 6.94
N PRO A 439 -0.91 21.23 6.01
CA PRO A 439 -0.16 20.55 4.97
C PRO A 439 0.49 21.49 3.94
N THR A 440 0.00 22.75 3.83
CA THR A 440 0.63 23.75 2.95
C THR A 440 1.91 24.34 3.52
N ASN A 441 2.20 24.10 4.80
CA ASN A 441 3.47 24.50 5.40
C ASN A 441 4.57 23.50 4.98
N THR A 442 5.43 23.93 4.08
CA THR A 442 6.59 23.16 3.60
C THR A 442 7.89 23.55 4.30
N SER A 443 7.89 24.59 5.14
CA SER A 443 9.08 25.08 5.84
C SER A 443 9.41 24.30 7.11
N ASP A 444 8.44 23.63 7.72
CA ASP A 444 8.62 22.85 8.93
C ASP A 444 8.96 21.39 8.60
N LEU A 445 10.04 20.88 9.20
CA LEU A 445 10.36 19.46 9.11
C LEU A 445 9.35 18.65 9.92
N ARG A 446 8.67 17.71 9.28
CA ARG A 446 7.67 16.83 9.88
C ARG A 446 8.36 15.60 10.46
N TRP A 447 8.16 15.34 11.75
CA TRP A 447 8.76 14.19 12.42
C TRP A 447 7.93 13.73 13.62
N SER A 448 8.14 12.50 14.02
CA SER A 448 7.51 11.89 15.19
C SER A 448 8.45 10.87 15.82
N VAL A 449 8.10 10.41 17.02
CA VAL A 449 8.80 9.36 17.73
C VAL A 449 7.82 8.30 18.17
N ARG A 450 8.15 7.03 17.89
CA ARG A 450 7.51 5.87 18.51
C ARG A 450 8.45 5.36 19.61
N SER A 451 7.97 5.20 20.85
CA SER A 451 8.79 4.78 21.96
C SER A 451 8.00 4.07 23.06
N ASP A 452 8.64 3.12 23.71
CA ASP A 452 8.13 2.47 24.94
C ASP A 452 8.62 3.17 26.23
N GLY A 453 9.27 4.32 26.10
CA GLY A 453 9.90 5.06 27.18
C GLY A 453 11.35 4.72 27.45
N HIS A 454 11.92 3.71 26.78
CA HIS A 454 13.32 3.28 26.92
C HIS A 454 14.04 3.29 25.56
N ALA A 455 13.42 2.78 24.54
CA ALA A 455 13.93 2.68 23.18
C ALA A 455 12.88 3.19 22.20
N GLY A 456 13.24 3.34 20.93
CA GLY A 456 12.27 3.74 19.93
C GLY A 456 12.80 3.98 18.55
N PHE A 457 11.95 4.60 17.75
CA PHE A 457 12.20 5.01 16.38
C PHE A 457 11.78 6.46 16.17
N LEU A 458 12.67 7.23 15.58
CA LEU A 458 12.38 8.56 15.03
C LEU A 458 11.91 8.41 13.59
N PHE A 459 10.77 8.97 13.25
CA PHE A 459 10.22 9.03 11.89
C PHE A 459 10.33 10.44 11.35
N VAL A 460 10.74 10.58 10.09
CA VAL A 460 10.82 11.85 9.38
C VAL A 460 10.08 11.73 8.06
N ASN A 461 9.20 12.68 7.77
CA ASN A 461 8.56 12.81 6.47
C ASN A 461 8.75 14.21 5.89
N ASN A 462 9.74 14.36 5.01
CA ASN A 462 9.96 15.54 4.20
C ASN A 462 9.53 15.29 2.75
N TYR A 463 8.35 14.67 2.59
CA TYR A 463 7.74 14.34 1.30
C TYR A 463 6.25 14.66 1.33
N GLN A 464 5.74 15.16 0.23
CA GLN A 464 4.31 15.33 0.01
C GLN A 464 4.01 15.20 -1.48
N ARG A 465 2.99 14.44 -1.82
CA ARG A 465 2.55 14.27 -3.20
C ARG A 465 2.28 15.61 -3.87
N LEU A 466 2.75 15.80 -5.09
CA LEU A 466 2.57 16.99 -5.94
C LEU A 466 3.08 18.32 -5.33
N GLN A 467 3.73 18.27 -4.18
CA GLN A 467 4.29 19.44 -3.51
C GLN A 467 5.78 19.21 -3.26
N PRO A 468 6.68 19.90 -3.99
CA PRO A 468 8.11 19.83 -3.69
C PRO A 468 8.42 20.30 -2.26
N MET A 469 9.13 19.49 -1.50
CA MET A 469 9.56 19.80 -0.15
C MET A 469 11.03 20.23 -0.15
N PRO A 470 11.40 21.33 0.53
CA PRO A 470 12.78 21.81 0.55
C PRO A 470 13.69 20.90 1.37
N GLU A 471 15.01 21.01 1.20
CA GLU A 471 15.98 20.44 2.12
C GLU A 471 16.00 21.22 3.45
N HIS A 472 16.26 20.51 4.55
CA HIS A 472 16.46 21.12 5.86
C HIS A 472 17.92 20.94 6.28
N ARG A 473 18.64 22.07 6.42
CA ARG A 473 20.06 22.08 6.76
C ARG A 473 20.27 22.11 8.28
N GLN A 474 21.42 21.64 8.72
CA GLN A 474 21.84 21.71 10.12
C GLN A 474 20.82 21.08 11.08
N VAL A 475 20.30 19.90 10.75
CA VAL A 475 19.30 19.20 11.56
C VAL A 475 19.99 18.26 12.55
N ARG A 476 19.58 18.33 13.80
CA ARG A 476 19.89 17.43 14.88
C ARG A 476 18.64 17.22 15.73
N PHE A 477 18.45 16.02 16.27
CA PHE A 477 17.31 15.68 17.11
C PHE A 477 17.77 15.34 18.53
N GLU A 478 16.94 15.63 19.52
CA GLU A 478 17.11 15.18 20.90
C GLU A 478 15.78 14.58 21.39
N VAL A 479 15.80 13.31 21.74
CA VAL A 479 14.68 12.62 22.39
C VAL A 479 15.00 12.49 23.87
N ARG A 480 14.17 13.10 24.73
CA ARG A 480 14.29 13.02 26.17
C ARG A 480 13.35 11.96 26.71
N LEU A 481 13.91 10.94 27.34
CA LEU A 481 13.20 9.80 27.88
C LEU A 481 12.82 9.98 29.36
N PRO A 482 11.76 9.29 29.86
CA PRO A 482 11.27 9.47 31.23
C PRO A 482 12.27 9.17 32.34
N ASN A 483 13.23 8.27 32.10
CA ASN A 483 14.30 7.91 33.03
C ASN A 483 15.46 8.92 33.08
N GLY A 484 15.32 10.08 32.41
CA GLY A 484 16.34 11.11 32.32
C GLY A 484 17.41 10.86 31.24
N MET A 485 17.37 9.71 30.55
CA MET A 485 18.24 9.47 29.40
C MET A 485 17.88 10.40 28.24
N ARG A 486 18.87 10.66 27.41
CA ARG A 486 18.72 11.48 26.20
C ARG A 486 19.35 10.74 25.03
N ALA A 487 18.64 10.72 23.91
CA ALA A 487 19.20 10.29 22.64
C ALA A 487 19.35 11.53 21.76
N THR A 488 20.59 11.98 21.54
CA THR A 488 20.89 13.13 20.67
C THR A 488 21.61 12.63 19.43
N PHE A 489 21.01 12.79 18.28
CA PHE A 489 21.52 12.29 17.00
C PHE A 489 21.04 13.12 15.80
N PRO A 490 21.82 13.16 14.69
CA PRO A 490 23.16 12.58 14.52
C PRO A 490 24.21 13.23 15.42
N GLU A 491 25.41 12.62 15.53
CA GLU A 491 26.55 13.20 16.26
C GLU A 491 26.92 14.59 15.74
N SER A 492 26.94 14.75 14.42
CA SER A 492 27.09 16.05 13.74
C SER A 492 25.81 16.40 12.99
N PRO A 493 25.38 17.68 12.99
CA PRO A 493 24.20 18.10 12.26
C PRO A 493 24.26 17.71 10.78
N VAL A 494 23.16 17.24 10.25
CA VAL A 494 23.04 16.80 8.84
C VAL A 494 22.07 17.66 8.06
N THR A 495 22.09 17.50 6.74
CA THR A 495 21.03 18.02 5.86
C THR A 495 20.04 16.91 5.61
N ILE A 496 18.77 17.12 5.99
CA ILE A 496 17.67 16.26 5.58
C ILE A 496 17.35 16.58 4.13
N PRO A 497 17.42 15.61 3.21
CA PRO A 497 17.22 15.87 1.79
C PRO A 497 15.81 16.34 1.46
N ALA A 498 15.67 17.11 0.39
CA ALA A 498 14.40 17.41 -0.24
C ALA A 498 13.69 16.11 -0.64
N ASP A 499 12.38 16.09 -0.54
CA ASP A 499 11.51 14.99 -0.96
C ASP A 499 11.92 13.61 -0.41
N SER A 500 12.36 13.56 0.87
CA SER A 500 12.80 12.35 1.55
C SER A 500 11.91 11.94 2.71
N PHE A 501 11.87 10.65 3.00
CA PHE A 501 11.21 10.09 4.17
C PHE A 501 11.95 8.85 4.65
N PHE A 502 12.05 8.68 5.97
CA PHE A 502 12.84 7.62 6.59
C PHE A 502 12.52 7.48 8.09
N PHE A 503 13.12 6.47 8.73
CA PHE A 503 13.06 6.30 10.17
C PHE A 503 14.39 5.78 10.71
N TRP A 504 14.74 6.19 11.95
CA TRP A 504 15.99 5.85 12.62
C TRP A 504 15.76 5.28 14.01
N PRO A 505 16.45 4.19 14.40
CA PRO A 505 16.35 3.61 15.73
C PRO A 505 17.21 4.35 16.75
N PHE A 506 16.77 4.29 18.02
CA PHE A 506 17.58 4.76 19.15
C PHE A 506 17.38 3.87 20.37
N HIS A 507 18.42 3.74 21.21
CA HIS A 507 18.51 2.96 22.44
C HIS A 507 18.10 1.48 22.30
N TRP A 508 18.49 0.86 21.21
CA TRP A 508 18.07 -0.50 20.87
C TRP A 508 19.04 -1.55 21.37
N ASP A 509 18.52 -2.62 21.99
CA ASP A 509 19.30 -3.81 22.31
C ASP A 509 19.34 -4.73 21.08
N LEU A 510 20.53 -4.94 20.58
CA LEU A 510 20.82 -5.83 19.47
C LEU A 510 21.68 -6.98 19.97
N ASN A 511 21.03 -8.03 20.47
CA ASN A 511 21.71 -9.23 20.99
C ASN A 511 22.65 -8.96 22.20
N GLY A 512 22.23 -8.08 23.12
CA GLY A 512 23.02 -7.67 24.28
C GLY A 512 24.01 -6.54 24.01
N ILE A 513 24.10 -6.09 22.77
CA ILE A 513 24.87 -4.90 22.38
C ILE A 513 23.91 -3.73 22.20
N ARG A 514 24.09 -2.67 22.99
CA ARG A 514 23.22 -1.50 22.96
C ARG A 514 23.62 -0.53 21.86
N LEU A 515 22.75 -0.42 20.84
CA LEU A 515 22.81 0.66 19.86
C LEU A 515 22.19 1.91 20.48
N LEU A 516 22.96 2.97 20.68
CA LEU A 516 22.47 4.25 21.18
C LEU A 516 21.65 4.96 20.12
N HIS A 517 22.13 4.96 18.86
CA HIS A 517 21.36 5.38 17.69
C HIS A 517 22.03 4.96 16.38
N ALA A 518 21.27 4.97 15.30
CA ALA A 518 21.80 4.89 13.94
C ALA A 518 21.09 5.86 13.01
N THR A 519 21.81 6.41 12.02
CA THR A 519 21.25 7.23 10.93
C THR A 519 21.01 6.39 9.67
N ALA A 520 20.58 5.17 9.88
CA ALA A 520 20.22 4.20 8.87
C ALA A 520 18.93 3.47 9.27
N GLN A 521 18.16 2.99 8.30
CA GLN A 521 16.87 2.37 8.48
C GLN A 521 17.03 0.86 8.67
N PRO A 522 16.64 0.24 9.81
CA PRO A 522 16.64 -1.20 9.94
C PRO A 522 15.63 -1.85 8.99
N LEU A 523 16.00 -2.97 8.37
CA LEU A 523 15.18 -3.68 7.41
C LEU A 523 14.73 -5.05 7.93
N LEU A 524 15.70 -5.82 8.45
CA LEU A 524 15.45 -7.17 8.95
C LEU A 524 16.57 -7.63 9.84
N LYS A 525 16.31 -8.70 10.60
CA LYS A 525 17.30 -9.39 11.43
C LYS A 525 17.31 -10.90 11.13
N GLU A 526 18.47 -11.52 11.29
CA GLU A 526 18.67 -12.96 11.09
C GLU A 526 19.59 -13.52 12.17
N GLU A 527 19.16 -14.57 12.85
CA GLU A 527 19.94 -15.32 13.81
C GLU A 527 20.68 -16.45 13.09
N ASP A 528 21.99 -16.66 13.39
CA ASP A 528 22.81 -17.67 12.72
C ASP A 528 22.69 -19.08 13.33
N GLY A 529 21.93 -19.25 14.40
CA GLY A 529 21.76 -20.52 15.13
C GLY A 529 22.90 -20.83 16.13
N GLU A 530 23.98 -20.04 16.12
CA GLU A 530 25.12 -20.11 17.06
C GLU A 530 25.09 -18.99 18.09
N GLY A 531 24.01 -18.20 18.11
CA GLY A 531 23.79 -17.06 19.00
C GLY A 531 24.28 -15.73 18.43
N GLY A 532 24.72 -15.69 17.18
CA GLY A 532 25.01 -14.45 16.45
C GLY A 532 23.77 -13.85 15.81
N LEU A 533 23.70 -12.52 15.79
CA LEU A 533 22.63 -11.74 15.16
C LEU A 533 23.20 -10.91 14.01
N THR A 534 22.61 -11.03 12.83
CA THR A 534 22.86 -10.12 11.71
C THR A 534 21.68 -9.17 11.57
N VAL A 535 21.94 -7.86 11.52
CA VAL A 535 20.92 -6.84 11.25
C VAL A 535 21.28 -6.09 9.97
N VAL A 536 20.33 -6.05 9.05
CA VAL A 536 20.50 -5.35 7.77
C VAL A 536 19.82 -3.99 7.84
N PHE A 537 20.53 -2.97 7.41
CA PHE A 537 20.05 -1.59 7.34
C PHE A 537 20.10 -1.06 5.91
N ALA A 538 19.24 -0.11 5.60
CA ALA A 538 19.36 0.72 4.41
C ALA A 538 19.91 2.09 4.77
N GLU A 539 20.77 2.63 3.92
CA GLU A 539 21.19 4.03 4.04
C GLU A 539 19.99 4.99 3.95
N THR A 540 20.14 6.17 4.55
CA THR A 540 19.30 7.33 4.23
C THR A 540 20.02 8.12 3.16
N PRO A 541 19.50 8.28 1.94
CA PRO A 541 20.19 8.91 0.82
C PRO A 541 20.77 10.28 1.19
N ARG A 542 22.00 10.54 0.84
CA ARG A 542 22.75 11.77 1.14
C ARG A 542 22.98 12.07 2.64
N VAL A 543 22.65 11.14 3.52
CA VAL A 543 23.04 11.21 4.93
C VAL A 543 24.08 10.13 5.21
N THR A 544 25.23 10.52 5.71
CA THR A 544 26.27 9.55 6.11
C THR A 544 25.74 8.66 7.22
N ALA A 545 25.70 7.36 6.97
CA ALA A 545 25.28 6.41 7.99
C ALA A 545 26.30 6.36 9.12
N GLU A 546 25.81 6.50 10.36
CA GLU A 546 26.58 6.29 11.57
C GLU A 546 25.81 5.38 12.53
N PHE A 547 26.54 4.55 13.24
CA PHE A 547 26.07 3.65 14.27
C PHE A 547 26.83 3.94 15.55
N VAL A 548 26.12 4.27 16.61
CA VAL A 548 26.72 4.66 17.88
C VAL A 548 26.32 3.65 18.95
N PHE A 549 27.33 3.04 19.58
CA PHE A 549 27.17 1.97 20.57
C PHE A 549 27.61 2.39 21.96
N ASP A 550 26.92 1.81 22.96
CA ASP A 550 27.31 1.90 24.35
C ASP A 550 28.57 1.03 24.60
N PRO A 551 29.73 1.63 24.92
CA PRO A 551 30.98 0.89 25.14
C PRO A 551 30.86 -0.15 26.24
N ALA A 552 30.03 0.06 27.26
CA ALA A 552 29.84 -0.87 28.38
C ALA A 552 29.25 -2.23 27.94
N THR A 553 28.65 -2.30 26.76
CA THR A 553 28.05 -3.53 26.20
C THR A 553 28.99 -4.29 25.26
N LEU A 554 30.18 -3.76 24.98
CA LEU A 554 31.20 -4.36 24.09
C LEU A 554 32.28 -5.11 24.88
N LYS A 555 32.85 -6.18 24.30
CA LYS A 555 33.84 -7.05 24.93
C LYS A 555 35.16 -6.34 25.27
N ASN A 556 35.61 -5.43 24.43
CA ASN A 556 36.80 -4.64 24.64
C ASN A 556 36.42 -3.16 24.49
N PRO A 557 35.82 -2.55 25.52
CA PRO A 557 35.47 -1.13 25.45
C PRO A 557 36.79 -0.35 25.31
N SER A 558 36.77 0.72 24.51
CA SER A 558 37.90 1.66 24.50
C SER A 558 38.12 2.18 25.92
N GLU A 559 39.38 2.48 26.32
CA GLU A 559 39.74 3.02 27.65
C GLU A 559 38.98 4.35 27.96
N THR A 560 38.32 4.92 26.99
CA THR A 560 37.46 6.08 27.13
C THR A 560 36.01 5.63 27.30
N GLU A 561 35.31 6.08 28.33
CA GLU A 561 33.87 5.89 28.55
C GLU A 561 32.99 6.53 27.45
N LYS A 562 33.57 6.90 26.31
CA LYS A 562 32.87 7.56 25.20
C LYS A 562 32.19 6.54 24.29
N PRO A 563 31.00 6.88 23.74
CA PRO A 563 30.31 6.05 22.77
C PRO A 563 31.22 5.65 21.58
N VAL A 564 31.03 4.41 21.10
CA VAL A 564 31.75 3.90 19.94
C VAL A 564 30.98 4.26 18.68
N VAL A 565 31.56 5.13 17.85
CA VAL A 565 30.97 5.58 16.58
C VAL A 565 31.55 4.80 15.42
N ILE A 566 30.71 4.16 14.64
CA ILE A 566 31.10 3.40 13.46
C ILE A 566 30.39 3.95 12.23
N LYS A 567 31.12 4.16 11.14
CA LYS A 567 30.60 4.61 9.85
C LYS A 567 30.88 3.54 8.80
N PRO A 568 29.96 2.59 8.58
CA PRO A 568 30.21 1.48 7.67
C PRO A 568 30.23 1.94 6.20
N GLY A 569 30.99 1.23 5.39
CA GLY A 569 30.85 1.29 3.94
C GLY A 569 29.63 0.46 3.47
N ILE A 570 29.07 0.83 2.32
CA ILE A 570 27.98 0.05 1.69
C ILE A 570 28.45 -1.38 1.43
N SER A 571 27.61 -2.35 1.80
CA SER A 571 27.84 -3.80 1.65
C SER A 571 29.11 -4.34 2.31
N GLN A 572 29.67 -3.61 3.27
CA GLN A 572 30.79 -4.05 4.10
C GLN A 572 30.29 -4.44 5.48
N PRO A 573 30.19 -5.75 5.82
CA PRO A 573 29.74 -6.18 7.14
C PRO A 573 30.68 -5.69 8.24
N ILE A 574 30.12 -5.21 9.34
CA ILE A 574 30.82 -4.92 10.57
C ILE A 574 30.45 -5.99 11.58
N GLU A 575 31.45 -6.52 12.28
CA GLU A 575 31.27 -7.46 13.36
C GLU A 575 31.65 -6.82 14.70
N LEU A 576 30.74 -6.94 15.66
CA LEU A 576 30.91 -6.50 17.03
C LEU A 576 30.74 -7.69 17.97
N ILE A 577 31.57 -7.73 19.02
CA ILE A 577 31.48 -8.77 20.06
C ILE A 577 30.98 -8.11 21.34
N GLY A 578 29.85 -8.60 21.84
CA GLY A 578 29.28 -8.16 23.11
C GLY A 578 30.14 -8.56 24.34
N ALA A 579 29.95 -7.86 25.45
CA ALA A 579 30.58 -8.17 26.71
C ALA A 579 30.34 -9.62 27.18
N ASP A 580 29.22 -10.21 26.79
CA ASP A 580 28.84 -11.61 27.04
C ASP A 580 29.36 -12.60 25.97
N GLY A 581 30.08 -12.12 24.96
CA GLY A 581 30.67 -12.91 23.89
C GLY A 581 29.73 -13.15 22.69
N ARG A 582 28.49 -12.69 22.72
CA ARG A 582 27.56 -12.76 21.56
C ARG A 582 28.04 -11.87 20.42
N VAL A 583 27.73 -12.25 19.21
CA VAL A 583 28.18 -11.57 17.99
C VAL A 583 27.03 -10.79 17.35
N LEU A 584 27.30 -9.53 17.02
CA LEU A 584 26.40 -8.70 16.21
C LEU A 584 27.09 -8.36 14.89
N ARG A 585 26.43 -8.67 13.78
CA ARG A 585 26.83 -8.26 12.43
C ARG A 585 25.89 -7.21 11.90
N ILE A 586 26.43 -6.13 11.38
CA ILE A 586 25.67 -5.06 10.73
C ILE A 586 26.04 -5.02 9.26
N VAL A 587 25.03 -5.02 8.41
CA VAL A 587 25.16 -4.85 6.96
C VAL A 587 24.40 -3.60 6.55
N LEU A 588 25.08 -2.65 5.91
CA LEU A 588 24.48 -1.45 5.34
C LEU A 588 24.31 -1.62 3.85
N LEU A 589 23.09 -1.49 3.36
CA LEU A 589 22.75 -1.54 1.94
C LEU A 589 22.54 -0.13 1.37
N SER A 590 22.83 0.04 0.09
CA SER A 590 22.36 1.21 -0.65
C SER A 590 20.83 1.25 -0.71
N GLU A 591 20.25 2.42 -0.97
CA GLU A 591 18.81 2.51 -1.21
C GLU A 591 18.37 1.55 -2.32
N LYS A 592 19.09 1.52 -3.44
CA LYS A 592 18.81 0.63 -4.58
C LYS A 592 18.84 -0.84 -4.18
N ASP A 593 19.87 -1.29 -3.46
CA ASP A 593 20.00 -2.71 -3.08
C ASP A 593 18.91 -3.08 -2.05
N SER A 594 18.56 -2.14 -1.15
CA SER A 594 17.49 -2.34 -0.18
C SER A 594 16.11 -2.59 -0.82
N LEU A 595 15.84 -1.98 -1.98
CA LEU A 595 14.61 -2.20 -2.75
C LEU A 595 14.57 -3.57 -3.44
N SER A 596 15.73 -4.19 -3.69
CA SER A 596 15.81 -5.54 -4.27
C SER A 596 15.85 -6.66 -3.23
N LEU A 597 16.02 -6.32 -1.95
CA LEU A 597 16.10 -7.28 -0.86
C LEU A 597 14.80 -8.05 -0.67
N LYS A 598 14.89 -9.36 -0.53
CA LYS A 598 13.76 -10.24 -0.18
C LYS A 598 14.22 -11.33 0.79
N ARG A 599 13.27 -11.89 1.55
CA ARG A 599 13.53 -13.03 2.43
C ARG A 599 13.17 -14.33 1.73
N LYS A 600 14.05 -15.31 1.78
CA LYS A 600 13.76 -16.64 1.28
C LYS A 600 12.92 -17.43 2.28
N THR A 601 11.68 -17.72 1.93
CA THR A 601 10.67 -18.31 2.81
C THR A 601 11.00 -19.69 3.41
N LYS A 602 11.96 -20.44 2.83
CA LYS A 602 12.31 -21.78 3.32
C LYS A 602 13.59 -21.85 4.16
N THR A 603 14.43 -20.83 4.12
CA THR A 603 15.78 -20.87 4.71
C THR A 603 16.10 -19.66 5.57
N SER A 604 15.18 -18.70 5.70
CA SER A 604 15.41 -17.36 6.32
C SER A 604 16.60 -16.58 5.73
N LYS A 605 17.25 -17.09 4.69
CA LYS A 605 18.41 -16.45 4.06
C LYS A 605 18.01 -15.24 3.24
N LEU A 606 18.88 -14.25 3.25
CA LEU A 606 18.74 -13.05 2.43
C LEU A 606 18.97 -13.37 0.96
N GLU A 607 18.12 -12.88 0.13
CA GLU A 607 18.29 -12.91 -1.32
C GLU A 607 18.04 -11.52 -1.90
N PHE A 608 18.76 -11.21 -2.95
CA PHE A 608 18.45 -10.04 -3.77
C PHE A 608 17.65 -10.48 -4.99
N GLU A 609 16.63 -9.73 -5.32
CA GLU A 609 15.86 -10.00 -6.51
C GLU A 609 16.68 -9.62 -7.75
N GLU A 610 16.95 -10.60 -8.59
CA GLU A 610 17.50 -10.34 -9.89
C GLU A 610 16.39 -9.85 -10.81
N PHE A 611 16.51 -8.62 -11.30
CA PHE A 611 15.59 -8.10 -12.30
C PHE A 611 15.83 -8.82 -13.62
N PRO A 612 14.84 -9.56 -14.14
CA PRO A 612 15.03 -10.34 -15.35
C PRO A 612 15.34 -9.43 -16.53
N ARG A 613 16.22 -9.89 -17.40
CA ARG A 613 16.42 -9.22 -18.68
C ARG A 613 15.12 -9.28 -19.47
N MET A 614 14.63 -8.12 -19.91
CA MET A 614 13.41 -8.02 -20.70
C MET A 614 13.78 -7.82 -22.16
N ARG A 615 13.05 -8.51 -23.05
CA ARG A 615 13.10 -8.28 -24.50
C ARG A 615 11.84 -7.57 -24.91
N SER A 616 11.98 -6.49 -25.65
CA SER A 616 10.87 -5.79 -26.29
C SER A 616 10.85 -6.11 -27.76
N THR A 617 9.68 -6.52 -28.29
CA THR A 617 9.47 -6.81 -29.71
C THR A 617 8.31 -5.95 -30.21
N PRO A 618 8.52 -5.14 -31.27
CA PRO A 618 7.45 -4.32 -31.83
C PRO A 618 6.27 -5.16 -32.34
N VAL A 619 5.06 -4.61 -32.17
CA VAL A 619 3.81 -5.15 -32.74
C VAL A 619 3.51 -4.44 -34.06
N THR A 620 3.11 -5.20 -35.07
CA THR A 620 2.68 -4.62 -36.34
C THR A 620 1.26 -4.06 -36.21
N LEU A 621 1.08 -2.83 -36.64
CA LEU A 621 -0.20 -2.11 -36.63
C LEU A 621 -0.68 -1.89 -38.07
N GLU A 622 -1.93 -2.23 -38.32
CA GLU A 622 -2.62 -1.93 -39.58
C GLU A 622 -3.82 -1.02 -39.25
N LEU A 623 -3.82 0.21 -39.75
CA LEU A 623 -4.94 1.13 -39.59
C LEU A 623 -6.11 0.62 -40.44
N VAL A 624 -7.21 0.27 -39.80
CA VAL A 624 -8.42 -0.25 -40.45
C VAL A 624 -9.40 0.88 -40.71
N GLU A 625 -9.59 1.76 -39.74
CA GLU A 625 -10.51 2.87 -39.81
C GLU A 625 -9.96 4.09 -39.09
N ASN A 626 -10.03 5.24 -39.69
CA ASN A 626 -9.53 6.50 -39.16
C ASN A 626 -10.64 7.54 -39.08
N LEU A 627 -11.67 7.27 -38.28
CA LEU A 627 -12.71 8.26 -38.02
C LEU A 627 -12.17 9.33 -37.06
N GLY A 628 -11.77 8.92 -35.85
CA GLY A 628 -11.19 9.82 -34.87
C GLY A 628 -12.03 11.06 -34.58
N THR A 629 -13.34 10.95 -34.72
CA THR A 629 -14.28 12.05 -34.56
C THR A 629 -14.54 12.28 -33.08
N PRO A 630 -14.52 13.53 -32.60
CA PRO A 630 -14.82 13.82 -31.20
C PRO A 630 -16.29 13.51 -30.90
N ARG A 631 -16.54 12.71 -29.85
CA ARG A 631 -17.89 12.44 -29.39
C ARG A 631 -18.48 13.66 -28.67
N ASN A 632 -19.81 13.79 -28.69
CA ASN A 632 -20.52 14.71 -27.80
C ASN A 632 -20.53 14.11 -26.40
N TRP A 633 -19.69 14.63 -25.49
CA TRP A 633 -19.67 14.17 -24.11
C TRP A 633 -20.95 14.56 -23.36
N ARG A 634 -21.35 13.77 -22.40
CA ARG A 634 -22.53 13.96 -21.55
C ARG A 634 -22.12 14.18 -20.11
N SER A 635 -22.92 14.88 -19.33
CA SER A 635 -22.75 15.03 -17.88
C SER A 635 -23.69 14.09 -17.14
N SER A 636 -23.18 13.41 -16.10
CA SER A 636 -23.97 12.52 -15.26
C SER A 636 -24.82 13.26 -14.23
N ASN A 637 -24.35 14.42 -13.81
CA ASN A 637 -24.95 15.21 -12.74
C ASN A 637 -24.95 16.70 -13.12
N PRO A 638 -26.12 17.36 -13.19
CA PRO A 638 -26.19 18.79 -13.44
C PRO A 638 -25.44 19.66 -12.42
N GLU A 639 -25.29 19.18 -11.20
CA GLU A 639 -24.63 19.90 -10.11
C GLU A 639 -23.11 19.92 -10.27
N PHE A 640 -22.48 18.79 -10.65
CA PHE A 640 -21.02 18.68 -10.77
C PHE A 640 -20.51 18.81 -12.20
N GLN A 641 -21.39 18.71 -13.21
CA GLN A 641 -21.04 18.75 -14.63
C GLN A 641 -19.87 17.85 -15.05
N LEU A 642 -19.71 16.70 -14.37
CA LEU A 642 -18.65 15.74 -14.67
C LEU A 642 -18.94 14.97 -15.93
N PRO A 643 -17.94 14.73 -16.80
CA PRO A 643 -18.15 13.95 -18.01
C PRO A 643 -18.38 12.47 -17.68
N VAL A 644 -19.31 11.86 -18.41
CA VAL A 644 -19.62 10.43 -18.37
C VAL A 644 -18.70 9.67 -19.33
N ALA A 645 -18.23 8.50 -18.93
CA ALA A 645 -17.44 7.63 -19.79
C ALA A 645 -18.20 7.27 -21.08
N PRO A 646 -17.49 7.01 -22.18
CA PRO A 646 -18.12 6.60 -23.43
C PRO A 646 -18.81 5.24 -23.25
N ALA A 647 -19.99 5.13 -23.81
CA ALA A 647 -20.73 3.88 -23.96
C ALA A 647 -20.30 3.17 -25.27
N ASP A 648 -20.76 1.93 -25.45
CA ASP A 648 -20.38 1.11 -26.62
C ASP A 648 -20.66 1.78 -27.97
N TRP A 649 -21.78 2.50 -28.08
CA TRP A 649 -22.14 3.21 -29.31
C TRP A 649 -21.23 4.41 -29.62
N ASP A 650 -20.58 4.99 -28.64
CA ASP A 650 -19.65 6.10 -28.86
C ASP A 650 -18.37 5.63 -29.60
N PHE A 651 -18.04 4.32 -29.55
CA PHE A 651 -16.88 3.76 -30.24
C PHE A 651 -17.03 3.58 -31.74
N GLN A 652 -18.18 3.90 -32.31
CA GLN A 652 -18.37 4.06 -33.76
C GLN A 652 -17.53 5.24 -34.29
N GLU A 653 -17.18 6.20 -33.44
CA GLU A 653 -16.34 7.36 -33.77
C GLU A 653 -14.82 7.10 -33.50
N ALA A 654 -14.46 5.92 -33.01
CA ALA A 654 -13.07 5.59 -32.69
C ALA A 654 -12.21 5.36 -33.95
N SER A 655 -10.94 5.67 -33.86
CA SER A 655 -9.97 5.11 -34.80
C SER A 655 -9.65 3.67 -34.42
N VAL A 656 -9.50 2.81 -35.43
CA VAL A 656 -9.41 1.35 -35.28
C VAL A 656 -8.15 0.81 -35.94
N TRP A 657 -7.38 0.04 -35.17
CA TRP A 657 -6.18 -0.65 -35.66
C TRP A 657 -6.30 -2.15 -35.43
N ARG A 658 -5.85 -2.94 -36.41
CA ARG A 658 -5.61 -4.36 -36.25
C ARG A 658 -4.16 -4.57 -35.77
N LEU A 659 -3.98 -5.39 -34.72
CA LEU A 659 -2.69 -5.72 -34.15
C LEU A 659 -2.27 -7.11 -34.58
N ARG A 660 -1.02 -7.27 -35.01
CA ARG A 660 -0.40 -8.58 -35.27
C ARG A 660 0.74 -8.81 -34.28
N LEU A 661 0.52 -9.73 -33.36
CA LEU A 661 1.51 -10.10 -32.37
C LEU A 661 2.74 -10.77 -33.01
N PRO A 662 3.94 -10.63 -32.43
CA PRO A 662 5.13 -11.37 -32.86
C PRO A 662 4.91 -12.88 -32.74
N GLU A 663 5.51 -13.63 -33.65
CA GLU A 663 5.53 -15.09 -33.57
C GLU A 663 6.44 -15.60 -32.46
N GLY A 664 6.17 -16.79 -31.94
CA GLY A 664 7.04 -17.49 -30.98
C GLY A 664 7.07 -16.92 -29.57
N LEU A 665 6.02 -16.19 -29.14
CA LEU A 665 5.90 -15.67 -27.79
C LEU A 665 5.82 -16.78 -26.75
N ASP A 666 6.58 -16.65 -25.64
CA ASP A 666 6.53 -17.57 -24.53
C ASP A 666 5.37 -17.21 -23.55
N MET A 667 4.20 -17.79 -23.76
CA MET A 667 3.02 -17.56 -22.90
C MET A 667 3.25 -17.95 -21.43
N LYS A 668 4.18 -18.89 -21.13
CA LYS A 668 4.51 -19.25 -19.74
C LYS A 668 5.23 -18.13 -19.00
N GLY A 669 5.97 -17.28 -19.73
CA GLY A 669 6.65 -16.11 -19.20
C GLY A 669 5.74 -14.92 -18.92
N ASN A 670 4.45 -15.04 -19.19
CA ASN A 670 3.47 -13.95 -19.12
C ASN A 670 3.92 -12.70 -19.88
N PRO A 671 4.03 -12.78 -21.25
CA PRO A 671 4.38 -11.62 -22.05
C PRO A 671 3.32 -10.51 -21.89
N ILE A 672 3.78 -9.28 -21.81
CA ILE A 672 2.93 -8.10 -21.63
C ILE A 672 2.90 -7.29 -22.92
N LEU A 673 1.72 -7.11 -23.48
CA LEU A 673 1.47 -6.14 -24.55
C LEU A 673 1.45 -4.74 -23.92
N ARG A 674 2.27 -3.83 -24.44
CA ARG A 674 2.38 -2.44 -24.02
C ARG A 674 1.95 -1.52 -25.15
N ILE A 675 0.97 -0.68 -24.88
CA ILE A 675 0.42 0.30 -25.82
C ILE A 675 0.70 1.69 -25.27
N HIS A 676 1.62 2.41 -25.91
CA HIS A 676 1.92 3.81 -25.62
C HIS A 676 1.07 4.66 -26.57
N TYR A 677 0.10 5.36 -26.00
CA TYR A 677 -0.83 6.16 -26.78
C TYR A 677 -1.17 7.48 -26.09
N GLN A 678 -1.78 8.37 -26.81
CA GLN A 678 -2.48 9.55 -26.31
C GLN A 678 -3.89 9.52 -26.88
N GLY A 679 -4.90 9.80 -26.06
CA GLY A 679 -6.31 9.74 -26.44
C GLY A 679 -7.22 9.87 -25.24
N ASP A 680 -8.49 9.52 -25.39
CA ASP A 680 -9.49 9.50 -24.32
C ASP A 680 -9.55 8.12 -23.68
N VAL A 681 -10.17 7.17 -24.39
CA VAL A 681 -10.32 5.79 -23.95
C VAL A 681 -9.79 4.85 -25.02
N ALA A 682 -8.94 3.91 -24.60
CA ALA A 682 -8.49 2.81 -25.45
C ALA A 682 -9.22 1.52 -25.06
N ARG A 683 -9.67 0.74 -26.06
CA ARG A 683 -10.26 -0.60 -25.90
C ARG A 683 -9.48 -1.62 -26.71
N LEU A 684 -9.17 -2.76 -26.11
CA LEU A 684 -8.58 -3.91 -26.81
C LEU A 684 -9.66 -5.01 -26.91
N LEU A 685 -9.92 -5.44 -28.14
CA LEU A 685 -10.89 -6.47 -28.44
C LEU A 685 -10.19 -7.69 -29.04
N LEU A 686 -10.63 -8.87 -28.64
CA LEU A 686 -10.25 -10.17 -29.20
C LEU A 686 -11.49 -10.81 -29.83
N ASN A 687 -11.45 -11.04 -31.16
CA ASN A 687 -12.59 -11.54 -31.93
C ASN A 687 -13.87 -10.72 -31.68
N GLY A 688 -13.76 -9.39 -31.60
CA GLY A 688 -14.86 -8.46 -31.33
C GLY A 688 -15.31 -8.38 -29.88
N ARG A 689 -14.78 -9.21 -28.96
CA ARG A 689 -15.08 -9.19 -27.53
C ARG A 689 -14.09 -8.28 -26.79
N LEU A 690 -14.60 -7.33 -26.01
CA LEU A 690 -13.77 -6.48 -25.15
C LEU A 690 -13.02 -7.31 -24.11
N ILE A 691 -11.67 -7.27 -24.15
CA ILE A 691 -10.81 -7.98 -23.19
C ILE A 691 -10.14 -7.07 -22.16
N ASN A 692 -9.89 -5.81 -22.52
CA ASN A 692 -9.42 -4.79 -21.59
C ASN A 692 -9.68 -3.39 -22.14
N ASP A 693 -9.72 -2.40 -21.25
CA ASP A 693 -9.87 -0.99 -21.58
C ASP A 693 -9.06 -0.11 -20.61
N ASN A 694 -8.81 1.11 -21.02
CA ASN A 694 -7.98 2.06 -20.28
C ASN A 694 -8.46 3.49 -20.50
N PHE A 695 -8.60 4.25 -19.41
CA PHE A 695 -8.70 5.71 -19.46
C PHE A 695 -7.31 6.29 -19.45
N TYR A 696 -6.94 7.00 -20.50
CA TYR A 696 -5.60 7.58 -20.63
C TYR A 696 -5.26 8.50 -19.46
N ASN A 697 -4.16 8.21 -18.76
CA ASN A 697 -3.63 8.98 -17.63
C ASN A 697 -2.12 9.28 -17.76
N GLY A 698 -1.54 9.07 -18.95
CA GLY A 698 -0.11 9.22 -19.18
C GLY A 698 0.72 7.96 -18.92
N GLU A 699 0.13 6.91 -18.34
CA GLU A 699 0.78 5.61 -18.17
C GLU A 699 0.58 4.70 -19.38
N VAL A 700 1.43 3.67 -19.46
CA VAL A 700 1.36 2.65 -20.51
C VAL A 700 0.15 1.75 -20.26
N PHE A 701 -0.66 1.54 -21.29
CA PHE A 701 -1.74 0.54 -21.25
C PHE A 701 -1.14 -0.86 -21.40
N GLU A 702 -1.19 -1.66 -20.33
CA GLU A 702 -0.57 -2.98 -20.26
C GLU A 702 -1.62 -4.10 -20.27
N ILE A 703 -1.37 -5.16 -21.06
CA ILE A 703 -2.23 -6.34 -21.14
C ILE A 703 -1.38 -7.62 -21.06
N GLY A 704 -1.66 -8.48 -20.08
CA GLY A 704 -1.02 -9.79 -19.95
C GLY A 704 -1.59 -10.80 -20.93
N LEU A 705 -0.81 -11.18 -21.93
CA LEU A 705 -1.28 -12.04 -23.03
C LEU A 705 -1.57 -13.48 -22.59
N ARG A 706 -0.89 -13.95 -21.55
CA ARG A 706 -1.08 -15.33 -21.01
C ARG A 706 -2.54 -15.61 -20.64
N ARG A 707 -3.24 -14.63 -20.08
CA ARG A 707 -4.65 -14.76 -19.64
C ARG A 707 -5.59 -15.14 -20.77
N PHE A 708 -5.28 -14.73 -21.98
CA PHE A 708 -6.12 -14.90 -23.17
C PHE A 708 -5.58 -16.00 -24.12
N ALA A 709 -4.54 -16.75 -23.72
CA ALA A 709 -4.03 -17.85 -24.49
C ALA A 709 -4.95 -19.10 -24.39
N PRO A 710 -5.06 -19.91 -25.46
CA PRO A 710 -4.36 -19.79 -26.74
C PRO A 710 -5.03 -18.82 -27.75
N GLU A 711 -6.27 -18.38 -27.49
CA GLU A 711 -7.11 -17.61 -28.41
C GLU A 711 -6.41 -16.37 -28.98
N ILE A 712 -5.66 -15.65 -28.14
CA ILE A 712 -4.98 -14.39 -28.51
C ILE A 712 -3.88 -14.58 -29.57
N LEU A 713 -3.37 -15.80 -29.74
CA LEU A 713 -2.33 -16.10 -30.74
C LEU A 713 -2.87 -16.24 -32.17
N THR A 714 -4.17 -16.53 -32.30
CA THR A 714 -4.80 -16.83 -33.61
C THR A 714 -6.00 -15.98 -33.89
N GLY A 715 -6.57 -15.34 -32.86
CA GLY A 715 -7.75 -14.49 -32.97
C GLY A 715 -7.42 -13.11 -33.56
N GLU A 716 -8.44 -12.43 -34.03
CA GLU A 716 -8.33 -11.05 -34.49
C GLU A 716 -8.22 -10.12 -33.28
N LEU A 717 -7.12 -9.37 -33.20
CA LEU A 717 -6.86 -8.42 -32.14
C LEU A 717 -7.03 -6.99 -32.68
N THR A 718 -8.00 -6.26 -32.09
CA THR A 718 -8.38 -4.93 -32.55
C THR A 718 -8.23 -3.92 -31.40
N LEU A 719 -7.55 -2.80 -31.69
CA LEU A 719 -7.40 -1.65 -30.80
C LEU A 719 -8.28 -0.52 -31.30
N GLN A 720 -9.14 -0.02 -30.44
CA GLN A 720 -9.98 1.15 -30.68
C GLN A 720 -9.55 2.28 -29.76
N ILE A 721 -9.38 3.49 -30.25
CA ILE A 721 -9.05 4.67 -29.45
C ILE A 721 -9.98 5.83 -29.83
N LEU A 722 -10.64 6.38 -28.84
CA LEU A 722 -11.38 7.64 -28.97
C LEU A 722 -10.45 8.83 -28.76
N PRO A 723 -10.60 9.91 -29.56
CA PRO A 723 -9.85 11.14 -29.33
C PRO A 723 -10.32 11.85 -28.06
N LEU A 724 -9.37 12.42 -27.31
CA LEU A 724 -9.68 13.30 -26.20
C LEU A 724 -9.82 14.74 -26.72
N GLN A 725 -10.86 15.44 -26.27
CA GLN A 725 -11.07 16.86 -26.55
C GLN A 725 -10.40 17.73 -25.47
N GLU A 726 -9.71 18.78 -25.87
CA GLU A 726 -9.04 19.71 -24.93
C GLU A 726 -10.05 20.41 -23.98
N ALA A 727 -11.26 20.66 -24.48
CA ALA A 727 -12.33 21.30 -23.72
C ALA A 727 -13.05 20.36 -22.71
N MET A 728 -12.74 19.05 -22.70
CA MET A 728 -13.35 18.13 -21.77
C MET A 728 -12.85 18.37 -20.34
N PRO A 729 -13.74 18.54 -19.35
CA PRO A 729 -13.34 18.82 -17.97
C PRO A 729 -12.86 17.54 -17.26
N VAL A 730 -11.63 17.12 -17.58
CA VAL A 730 -10.96 15.94 -17.02
C VAL A 730 -9.70 16.40 -16.31
N TYR A 731 -9.53 15.95 -15.08
CA TYR A 731 -8.29 16.15 -14.32
C TYR A 731 -7.17 15.23 -14.85
N PHE A 732 -6.00 15.79 -15.02
CA PHE A 732 -4.75 15.08 -15.27
C PHE A 732 -3.69 15.50 -14.27
N GLU A 733 -2.86 14.54 -13.87
CA GLU A 733 -1.65 14.85 -13.15
C GLU A 733 -0.75 15.83 -13.92
N PRO A 734 0.01 16.68 -13.23
CA PRO A 734 1.02 17.53 -13.87
C PRO A 734 1.96 16.70 -14.76
N GLY A 735 2.05 17.06 -16.04
CA GLY A 735 2.87 16.37 -17.02
C GLY A 735 2.25 15.12 -17.68
N ALA A 736 1.07 14.69 -17.26
CA ALA A 736 0.33 13.57 -17.88
C ALA A 736 -0.67 14.03 -18.94
N LYS A 737 -1.00 15.32 -19.01
CA LYS A 737 -1.93 15.85 -20.01
C LYS A 737 -1.41 15.59 -21.41
N PRO A 738 -2.22 15.03 -22.36
CA PRO A 738 -1.77 14.73 -23.71
C PRO A 738 -1.54 16.02 -24.51
N ARG A 739 -0.85 15.88 -25.64
CA ARG A 739 -0.66 16.99 -26.59
C ARG A 739 -1.84 17.05 -27.55
N PHE A 740 -2.43 18.20 -27.68
CA PHE A 740 -3.54 18.45 -28.60
C PHE A 740 -3.03 19.00 -29.94
N ASN A 741 -3.72 18.63 -31.03
CA ASN A 741 -3.48 19.19 -32.35
C ASN A 741 -4.18 20.56 -32.50
N ALA A 742 -4.10 21.17 -33.69
CA ALA A 742 -4.69 22.49 -33.97
C ALA A 742 -6.23 22.51 -33.85
N GLU A 743 -6.87 21.34 -33.89
CA GLU A 743 -8.31 21.15 -33.75
C GLU A 743 -8.74 20.89 -32.31
N GLY A 744 -7.79 20.91 -31.36
CA GLY A 744 -8.04 20.63 -29.94
C GLY A 744 -8.29 19.14 -29.65
N LEU A 745 -7.74 18.24 -30.44
CA LEU A 745 -7.89 16.78 -30.30
C LEU A 745 -6.56 16.12 -30.00
N ALA A 746 -6.55 15.16 -29.08
CA ALA A 746 -5.44 14.26 -28.82
C ALA A 746 -5.81 12.84 -29.25
N LEU A 747 -5.12 12.32 -30.25
CA LEU A 747 -5.21 10.94 -30.74
C LEU A 747 -3.90 10.56 -31.40
N LYS A 748 -3.14 9.66 -30.77
CA LYS A 748 -1.86 9.19 -31.31
C LYS A 748 -1.47 7.85 -30.70
N ILE A 749 -1.02 6.92 -31.51
CA ILE A 749 -0.23 5.77 -31.03
C ILE A 749 1.25 6.14 -31.18
N GLU A 750 1.98 6.04 -30.08
CA GLU A 750 3.43 6.32 -30.08
C GLU A 750 4.23 5.05 -30.37
N ARG A 751 3.86 3.94 -29.72
CA ARG A 751 4.52 2.64 -29.84
C ARG A 751 3.63 1.54 -29.32
N VAL A 752 3.67 0.37 -29.96
CA VAL A 752 3.10 -0.87 -29.45
C VAL A 752 4.15 -1.97 -29.50
N GLU A 753 4.33 -2.66 -28.38
CA GLU A 753 5.37 -3.68 -28.23
C GLU A 753 4.91 -4.80 -27.31
N VAL A 754 5.47 -6.00 -27.47
CA VAL A 754 5.36 -7.07 -26.49
C VAL A 754 6.67 -7.15 -25.73
N VAL A 755 6.57 -7.12 -24.40
CA VAL A 755 7.71 -7.26 -23.50
C VAL A 755 7.64 -8.62 -22.80
N GLU A 756 8.71 -9.40 -22.92
CA GLU A 756 8.82 -10.72 -22.32
C GLU A 756 10.17 -10.94 -21.61
N ARG A 757 10.22 -11.85 -20.66
CA ARG A 757 11.47 -12.24 -20.00
C ARG A 757 12.35 -13.01 -20.99
N VAL A 758 13.61 -12.62 -21.09
CA VAL A 758 14.62 -13.40 -21.82
C VAL A 758 14.94 -14.62 -20.99
N ARG A 759 14.62 -15.84 -21.48
CA ARG A 759 15.14 -17.07 -20.90
C ARG A 759 16.63 -17.15 -21.25
N GLU A 760 17.50 -16.97 -20.26
CA GLU A 760 18.86 -17.45 -20.40
C GLU A 760 18.78 -18.99 -20.60
N GLN A 761 19.31 -19.47 -21.70
CA GLN A 761 19.36 -20.91 -21.91
C GLN A 761 20.13 -21.54 -20.74
N LEU A 762 19.52 -22.46 -20.03
CA LEU A 762 20.09 -23.23 -18.91
C LEU A 762 21.44 -23.90 -19.22
N ALA A 763 21.85 -23.94 -20.48
CA ALA A 763 23.15 -24.40 -20.93
C ALA A 763 24.35 -23.59 -20.37
N ASN A 764 24.19 -22.28 -20.09
CA ASN A 764 25.28 -21.46 -19.55
C ASN A 764 25.40 -21.55 -18.02
N LEU A 765 24.33 -21.91 -17.31
CA LEU A 765 24.37 -22.12 -15.85
C LEU A 765 24.99 -23.46 -15.47
N ALA A 766 24.83 -24.50 -16.32
CA ALA A 766 25.51 -25.78 -16.14
C ALA A 766 27.02 -25.65 -16.39
N ALA A 767 27.45 -24.86 -17.37
CA ALA A 767 28.86 -24.60 -17.65
C ALA A 767 29.56 -23.76 -16.55
N LYS A 768 28.85 -22.85 -15.90
CA LYS A 768 29.40 -22.04 -14.79
C LYS A 768 29.48 -22.83 -13.48
N LYS A 769 28.58 -23.79 -13.22
CA LYS A 769 28.64 -24.72 -12.09
C LYS A 769 29.68 -25.83 -12.21
N MET A 770 30.25 -26.03 -13.39
CA MET A 770 31.36 -26.98 -13.62
C MET A 770 32.73 -26.27 -13.64
N ALA A 771 32.76 -24.93 -13.57
CA ALA A 771 33.99 -24.14 -13.56
C ALA A 771 34.34 -23.51 -12.16
N ASP A 772 33.43 -23.57 -11.21
CA ASP A 772 33.63 -23.32 -9.79
C ASP A 772 33.63 -24.65 -9.01
#